data_c0c6f804a53573de9421e3dbb9e4ecde
#
_entry.id   c0c6f804a53573de9421e3dbb9e4ecde
#
_cell.length_a   1.000
_cell.length_b   1.000
_cell.length_c   1.000
_cell.angle_alpha   90.00
_cell.angle_beta   90.00
_cell.angle_gamma   90.00
#
_symmetry.space_group_name_H-M   'P 1'
#
loop_
_entity.id
_entity.type
_entity.pdbx_description
1 polymer ?
#
loop_
_entity_poly.entity_id
_entity_poly.type
_entity_poly.pdbx_seq_one_letter_code
_entity_poly.pdbx_strand_id
1 'polypeptide(L)'
;VKVVEFLSYLKGLEIKLWIEEEKLRYQAPKGAMTTEIKAAIAAQKTEILDFLKAAQIPTNTVELEIIPVSRDQDLPLSFAQQRLWFLHQLSPDSHSYNLLEALRLEGTLNLFALEQSLSELIRRHEVLRTTFPMVEGQPIQRIAPPSLVSLPLQDLQDLSTEKQTERLREIAIALSLKPFDLAGEPLAQFTLFKLSSQEYVLLLKMHHIIYDGWSLSIFFGELSQLYAAFVQGLPSPLAELSIQYADFAVWQRQWLTGEVLERQLNYWREQLTDAPTILELPTDYPRPPIPSFRGDGTVFRLDRGLTQRLKQLSQESGTTLFMTLLAAFFVLISRYSGQLDLLVGSPIANRNSSAIEKLMGFFANTLALRGDLSGNPSFLALLERVKQTTLSAYAHQDLPFEMLVERLQLDRDLSRNPLVQVMFSLQNTPQSEGSLSGLKIENLPLPIDTKARFDLEVNFWEVSDSLEAAWCYSTDLFAAGTITQMGQHFQNLLTAIAANPSLGIFELRMLSDAERHQLLASWNETQTDYPQNQCIYQLFEEQVKHNPDSIAVVFEGQQLTYSELNSRANQLAHYLKSLGVETDELVAICVERSLEMIVGLLGILKAGVAYVPIDPDYPAERISFILQDTQVKILLTCESLESSLPNHQGIVVCLDKDWQQINQASLENLNSAISADNLAYVIYTSGSTGTPKGVVVTHQAVNRLVLNTNYIQFTPDDCVVQASNIAFDAATFEIWGALLNGAKIIILAKSVLLSPQELALSLKENRISVLFLTTALFNQLANLVPQAFSDLRCLLFGGEAVEPKWVQEVRAKGAPQRLLHVYGPTENTTFSSWYLVEDLPATATMIPIGKAIANTQIYLLDKNLQPVPIGVVGELHIGGAGLARGYLNRPELTQEKFIPNPFSNYPDSRLYKTGDLARYLPDGNIEYIGRIDNQVKIRGFRIELGEIEAVIGQNEDVQSACVIVREDN
;
A
#
# COMPACT_ATOMS: atom_id res chain seq x y z
N VAL A 1 10.06 32.48 -8.20
CA VAL A 1 9.40 33.03 -6.98
C VAL A 1 9.46 34.54 -6.99
N LYS A 2 10.65 35.15 -7.13
CA LYS A 2 10.74 36.64 -7.18
C LYS A 2 9.86 37.27 -8.27
N VAL A 3 9.74 36.64 -9.44
CA VAL A 3 8.94 37.19 -10.54
C VAL A 3 7.44 37.06 -10.30
N VAL A 4 6.98 35.92 -9.79
CA VAL A 4 5.53 35.71 -9.49
C VAL A 4 5.08 36.56 -8.33
N GLU A 5 5.86 36.61 -7.23
CA GLU A 5 5.57 37.48 -6.09
C GLU A 5 5.67 38.96 -6.50
N PHE A 6 6.66 39.30 -7.32
CA PHE A 6 6.82 40.64 -7.82
C PHE A 6 5.67 41.04 -8.78
N LEU A 7 5.25 40.14 -9.65
CA LEU A 7 4.08 40.35 -10.50
C LEU A 7 2.79 40.45 -9.68
N SER A 8 2.66 39.67 -8.62
CA SER A 8 1.54 39.75 -7.67
C SER A 8 1.56 41.09 -6.90
N TYR A 9 2.72 41.53 -6.45
CA TYR A 9 2.92 42.84 -5.84
C TYR A 9 2.57 43.99 -6.80
N LEU A 10 3.03 43.90 -8.06
CA LEU A 10 2.71 44.88 -9.09
C LEU A 10 1.20 44.90 -9.40
N LYS A 11 0.58 43.73 -9.43
CA LYS A 11 -0.88 43.57 -9.58
C LYS A 11 -1.64 44.22 -8.44
N GLY A 12 -1.17 44.09 -7.20
CA GLY A 12 -1.71 44.75 -6.02
C GLY A 12 -1.60 46.29 -6.08
N LEU A 13 -0.68 46.82 -6.86
CA LEU A 13 -0.53 48.25 -7.15
C LEU A 13 -1.26 48.68 -8.45
N GLU A 14 -2.09 47.82 -9.02
CA GLU A 14 -2.78 47.99 -10.31
C GLU A 14 -1.82 48.20 -11.49
N ILE A 15 -0.57 47.77 -11.40
CA ILE A 15 0.42 47.81 -12.48
C ILE A 15 0.30 46.55 -13.30
N LYS A 16 -0.10 46.66 -14.56
CA LYS A 16 -0.19 45.57 -15.54
C LYS A 16 1.06 45.52 -16.41
N LEU A 17 1.63 44.34 -16.61
CA LEU A 17 2.74 44.05 -17.49
C LEU A 17 2.26 43.13 -18.63
N TRP A 18 2.65 43.38 -19.88
CA TRP A 18 2.39 42.49 -21.01
C TRP A 18 3.56 42.53 -22.01
N ILE A 19 3.56 41.61 -22.95
CA ILE A 19 4.54 41.59 -24.06
C ILE A 19 3.85 42.10 -25.33
N GLU A 20 4.48 43.08 -25.98
CA GLU A 20 4.08 43.60 -27.27
C GLU A 20 5.33 43.73 -28.17
N GLU A 21 5.33 43.10 -29.34
CA GLU A 21 6.48 43.08 -30.26
C GLU A 21 7.80 42.68 -29.56
N GLU A 22 7.79 41.61 -28.77
CA GLU A 22 8.90 41.11 -27.95
C GLU A 22 9.42 42.08 -26.86
N LYS A 23 8.70 43.15 -26.63
CA LYS A 23 9.04 44.17 -25.63
C LYS A 23 8.08 44.13 -24.44
N LEU A 24 8.63 44.22 -23.22
CA LEU A 24 7.82 44.37 -22.04
C LEU A 24 7.16 45.74 -22.00
N ARG A 25 5.84 45.79 -21.97
CA ARG A 25 5.03 46.97 -21.78
C ARG A 25 4.38 46.99 -20.41
N TYR A 26 3.99 48.16 -19.97
CA TYR A 26 3.25 48.28 -18.69
C TYR A 26 2.16 49.36 -18.77
N GLN A 27 1.15 49.19 -17.97
CA GLN A 27 0.11 50.17 -17.64
C GLN A 27 0.04 50.31 -16.15
N ALA A 28 0.00 51.54 -15.63
CA ALA A 28 -0.03 51.81 -14.19
C ALA A 28 -0.87 53.03 -13.87
N PRO A 29 -1.57 53.07 -12.74
CA PRO A 29 -2.23 54.29 -12.24
C PRO A 29 -1.20 55.41 -12.05
N LYS A 30 -1.71 56.65 -12.09
CA LYS A 30 -0.88 57.83 -11.97
C LYS A 30 -0.19 57.90 -10.59
N GLY A 31 1.16 57.78 -10.62
CA GLY A 31 1.99 57.77 -9.40
C GLY A 31 2.35 56.36 -8.85
N ALA A 32 1.76 55.27 -9.30
CA ALA A 32 2.06 53.90 -8.83
C ALA A 32 3.43 53.39 -9.33
N MET A 33 3.95 53.87 -10.47
CA MET A 33 5.21 53.49 -11.05
C MET A 33 6.36 54.30 -10.47
N THR A 34 6.88 53.88 -9.29
CA THR A 34 8.04 54.55 -8.64
C THR A 34 9.35 54.22 -9.33
N THR A 35 10.39 55.00 -9.00
CA THR A 35 11.76 54.74 -9.56
C THR A 35 12.29 53.39 -9.14
N GLU A 36 11.95 52.91 -7.93
CA GLU A 36 12.35 51.62 -7.37
C GLU A 36 11.64 50.47 -8.10
N ILE A 37 10.33 50.63 -8.37
CA ILE A 37 9.54 49.62 -9.14
C ILE A 37 10.07 49.49 -10.57
N LYS A 38 10.41 50.62 -11.22
CA LYS A 38 11.00 50.60 -12.56
C LYS A 38 12.36 49.88 -12.57
N ALA A 39 13.19 50.13 -11.54
CA ALA A 39 14.46 49.48 -11.42
C ALA A 39 14.29 47.95 -11.16
N ALA A 40 13.35 47.56 -10.33
CA ALA A 40 13.05 46.16 -10.05
C ALA A 40 12.51 45.43 -11.30
N ILE A 41 11.61 46.06 -12.09
CA ILE A 41 11.15 45.52 -13.39
C ILE A 41 12.31 45.37 -14.37
N ALA A 42 13.21 46.36 -14.41
CA ALA A 42 14.38 46.31 -15.28
C ALA A 42 15.38 45.22 -14.89
N ALA A 43 15.60 45.02 -13.59
CA ALA A 43 16.48 43.97 -13.05
C ALA A 43 15.97 42.55 -13.31
N GLN A 44 14.66 42.36 -13.34
CA GLN A 44 14.02 41.04 -13.55
C GLN A 44 13.40 40.92 -14.98
N LYS A 45 13.76 41.79 -15.89
CA LYS A 45 13.13 41.88 -17.20
C LYS A 45 13.14 40.59 -18.00
N THR A 46 14.25 39.89 -18.04
CA THR A 46 14.37 38.61 -18.76
C THR A 46 13.46 37.55 -18.17
N GLU A 47 13.49 37.40 -16.85
CA GLU A 47 12.66 36.44 -16.12
C GLU A 47 11.16 36.76 -16.24
N ILE A 48 10.78 38.04 -16.22
CA ILE A 48 9.40 38.51 -16.47
C ILE A 48 8.99 38.22 -17.91
N LEU A 49 9.86 38.45 -18.87
CA LEU A 49 9.59 38.14 -20.28
C LEU A 49 9.42 36.63 -20.50
N ASP A 50 10.30 35.81 -19.92
CA ASP A 50 10.20 34.35 -20.04
C ASP A 50 8.96 33.82 -19.34
N PHE A 51 8.61 34.34 -18.17
CA PHE A 51 7.37 34.03 -17.48
C PHE A 51 6.14 34.43 -18.27
N LEU A 52 6.10 35.67 -18.79
CA LEU A 52 5.00 36.15 -19.62
C LEU A 52 4.93 35.44 -20.97
N LYS A 53 6.06 35.03 -21.57
CA LYS A 53 6.09 34.19 -22.77
C LYS A 53 5.57 32.80 -22.52
N ALA A 54 5.95 32.17 -21.42
CA ALA A 54 5.42 30.88 -20.99
C ALA A 54 3.92 30.98 -20.63
N ALA A 55 3.49 32.15 -20.15
CA ALA A 55 2.08 32.47 -19.90
C ALA A 55 1.32 33.09 -21.08
N GLN A 56 2.02 33.46 -22.17
CA GLN A 56 1.36 33.97 -23.40
C GLN A 56 0.74 32.82 -24.20
N ILE A 57 -0.48 32.58 -23.92
CA ILE A 57 -1.48 32.03 -24.82
C ILE A 57 -1.68 33.09 -25.92
N PRO A 58 -1.69 32.76 -27.22
CA PRO A 58 -1.96 33.73 -28.29
C PRO A 58 -3.30 34.40 -28.02
N THR A 59 -3.28 35.68 -27.65
CA THR A 59 -4.47 36.50 -27.41
C THR A 59 -5.07 36.96 -28.74
N ASN A 60 -5.66 36.04 -29.49
CA ASN A 60 -6.57 36.35 -30.61
C ASN A 60 -8.01 35.92 -30.28
N THR A 61 -8.33 35.61 -29.07
CA THR A 61 -9.71 35.46 -28.57
C THR A 61 -10.13 36.80 -27.94
N VAL A 62 -11.20 37.35 -28.46
CA VAL A 62 -11.92 38.46 -27.85
C VAL A 62 -12.17 38.08 -26.38
N GLU A 63 -11.52 38.77 -25.42
CA GLU A 63 -11.84 38.62 -23.98
C GLU A 63 -13.31 39.03 -23.85
N LEU A 64 -14.21 38.09 -23.75
CA LEU A 64 -15.60 38.32 -23.39
C LEU A 64 -15.60 38.88 -21.94
N GLU A 65 -15.84 40.17 -21.81
CA GLU A 65 -16.01 40.84 -20.53
C GLU A 65 -17.26 40.28 -19.81
N ILE A 66 -17.15 40.01 -18.48
CA ILE A 66 -18.33 39.62 -17.71
C ILE A 66 -19.22 40.84 -17.54
N ILE A 67 -20.39 40.80 -18.14
CA ILE A 67 -21.37 41.88 -18.08
C ILE A 67 -22.62 41.47 -17.29
N PRO A 68 -23.30 42.36 -16.55
CA PRO A 68 -24.55 42.06 -15.92
C PRO A 68 -25.60 41.56 -16.90
N VAL A 69 -26.32 40.50 -16.54
CA VAL A 69 -27.42 39.93 -17.35
C VAL A 69 -28.77 40.21 -16.67
N SER A 70 -29.85 40.20 -17.47
CA SER A 70 -31.20 40.36 -16.93
C SER A 70 -31.55 39.24 -15.96
N ARG A 71 -32.27 39.61 -14.88
CA ARG A 71 -32.81 38.63 -13.88
C ARG A 71 -34.23 38.17 -14.23
N ASP A 72 -34.83 38.66 -15.32
CA ASP A 72 -36.17 38.31 -15.80
C ASP A 72 -36.18 37.06 -16.67
N GLN A 73 -35.04 36.41 -16.87
CA GLN A 73 -34.87 35.19 -17.64
C GLN A 73 -34.35 34.05 -16.78
N ASP A 74 -34.52 32.81 -17.20
CA ASP A 74 -33.94 31.64 -16.54
C ASP A 74 -32.43 31.70 -16.65
N LEU A 75 -31.75 31.71 -15.51
CA LEU A 75 -30.30 31.80 -15.43
C LEU A 75 -29.69 30.40 -15.25
N PRO A 76 -28.72 30.01 -16.09
CA PRO A 76 -28.10 28.70 -15.99
C PRO A 76 -27.19 28.61 -14.75
N LEU A 77 -26.98 27.40 -14.25
CA LEU A 77 -25.95 27.12 -13.24
C LEU A 77 -24.56 27.22 -13.86
N SER A 78 -23.53 27.61 -13.07
CA SER A 78 -22.15 27.37 -13.47
C SER A 78 -21.88 25.86 -13.59
N PHE A 79 -20.81 25.43 -14.22
CA PHE A 79 -20.46 24.00 -14.28
C PHE A 79 -20.24 23.42 -12.88
N ALA A 80 -19.58 24.14 -12.00
CA ALA A 80 -19.35 23.73 -10.62
C ALA A 80 -20.66 23.58 -9.83
N GLN A 81 -21.59 24.52 -9.98
CA GLN A 81 -22.92 24.41 -9.36
C GLN A 81 -23.73 23.25 -9.93
N GLN A 82 -23.67 23.01 -11.23
CA GLN A 82 -24.38 21.90 -11.88
C GLN A 82 -23.95 20.55 -11.32
N ARG A 83 -22.66 20.37 -11.06
CA ARG A 83 -22.14 19.17 -10.41
C ARG A 83 -22.75 18.96 -9.04
N LEU A 84 -22.69 19.97 -8.16
CA LEU A 84 -23.22 19.85 -6.79
C LEU A 84 -24.73 19.61 -6.81
N TRP A 85 -25.43 20.25 -7.72
CA TRP A 85 -26.85 20.03 -7.94
C TRP A 85 -27.13 18.58 -8.37
N PHE A 86 -26.38 18.04 -9.33
CA PHE A 86 -26.54 16.66 -9.80
C PHE A 86 -26.24 15.64 -8.68
N LEU A 87 -25.16 15.83 -7.90
CA LEU A 87 -24.84 14.98 -6.76
C LEU A 87 -25.95 15.01 -5.70
N HIS A 88 -26.56 16.17 -5.48
CA HIS A 88 -27.70 16.27 -4.60
C HIS A 88 -28.93 15.50 -5.14
N GLN A 89 -29.17 15.50 -6.45
CA GLN A 89 -30.28 14.71 -7.04
C GLN A 89 -30.04 13.20 -6.89
N LEU A 90 -28.79 12.74 -6.98
CA LEU A 90 -28.45 11.33 -6.78
C LEU A 90 -28.64 10.88 -5.33
N SER A 91 -28.44 11.78 -4.37
CA SER A 91 -28.53 11.49 -2.95
C SER A 91 -29.14 12.68 -2.20
N PRO A 92 -30.46 12.88 -2.29
CA PRO A 92 -31.15 14.06 -1.70
C PRO A 92 -30.98 14.20 -0.19
N ASP A 93 -30.84 13.07 0.50
CA ASP A 93 -30.61 13.02 1.95
C ASP A 93 -29.15 13.25 2.34
N SER A 94 -28.25 13.43 1.37
CA SER A 94 -26.84 13.67 1.63
C SER A 94 -26.62 15.05 2.23
N HIS A 95 -25.84 15.08 3.29
CA HIS A 95 -25.39 16.29 3.97
C HIS A 95 -23.90 16.59 3.74
N SER A 96 -23.27 15.90 2.80
CA SER A 96 -21.80 15.95 2.57
C SER A 96 -21.29 17.31 2.12
N TYR A 97 -22.15 18.14 1.53
CA TYR A 97 -21.84 19.50 1.10
C TYR A 97 -22.42 20.58 2.01
N ASN A 98 -22.95 20.20 3.18
CA ASN A 98 -23.27 21.16 4.23
C ASN A 98 -21.99 21.58 4.95
N LEU A 99 -21.82 22.87 5.08
CA LEU A 99 -20.71 23.48 5.82
C LEU A 99 -21.30 24.20 7.04
N LEU A 100 -20.73 23.93 8.20
CA LEU A 100 -21.12 24.54 9.44
C LEU A 100 -19.90 25.20 10.09
N GLU A 101 -19.99 26.53 10.25
CA GLU A 101 -18.98 27.32 10.96
C GLU A 101 -19.56 27.77 12.29
N ALA A 102 -18.76 27.74 13.33
CA ALA A 102 -19.13 28.20 14.67
C ALA A 102 -18.16 29.28 15.15
N LEU A 103 -18.67 30.44 15.44
CA LEU A 103 -17.90 31.59 15.92
C LEU A 103 -18.28 31.92 17.33
N ARG A 104 -17.31 31.95 18.21
CA ARG A 104 -17.44 32.51 19.57
C ARG A 104 -17.20 34.01 19.50
N LEU A 105 -18.14 34.77 20.04
CA LEU A 105 -18.11 36.22 20.08
C LEU A 105 -18.03 36.64 21.56
N GLU A 106 -16.94 37.27 21.98
CA GLU A 106 -16.72 37.76 23.35
C GLU A 106 -16.81 39.29 23.39
N GLY A 107 -17.68 39.85 24.21
CA GLY A 107 -17.88 41.28 24.39
C GLY A 107 -19.36 41.67 24.34
N THR A 108 -19.65 42.97 24.27
CA THR A 108 -21.03 43.50 24.22
C THR A 108 -21.55 43.49 22.77
N LEU A 109 -22.37 42.49 22.43
CA LEU A 109 -22.96 42.35 21.10
C LEU A 109 -24.13 43.31 20.89
N ASN A 110 -24.08 44.08 19.79
CA ASN A 110 -25.24 44.82 19.30
C ASN A 110 -25.99 43.93 18.28
N LEU A 111 -27.03 43.23 18.77
CA LEU A 111 -27.81 42.28 17.96
C LEU A 111 -28.42 42.94 16.72
N PHE A 112 -28.96 44.16 16.85
CA PHE A 112 -29.58 44.88 15.75
C PHE A 112 -28.56 45.22 14.64
N ALA A 113 -27.36 45.68 15.02
CA ALA A 113 -26.28 45.91 14.07
C ALA A 113 -25.81 44.63 13.37
N LEU A 114 -25.80 43.49 14.09
CA LEU A 114 -25.45 42.17 13.49
C LEU A 114 -26.53 41.74 12.50
N GLU A 115 -27.80 41.83 12.84
CA GLU A 115 -28.94 41.53 11.92
C GLU A 115 -28.93 42.42 10.68
N GLN A 116 -28.68 43.74 10.86
CA GLN A 116 -28.51 44.67 9.73
C GLN A 116 -27.31 44.27 8.84
N SER A 117 -26.19 43.88 9.43
CA SER A 117 -24.99 43.46 8.68
C SER A 117 -25.24 42.21 7.84
N LEU A 118 -25.85 41.18 8.41
CA LEU A 118 -26.22 39.95 7.71
C LEU A 118 -27.29 40.24 6.63
N SER A 119 -28.25 41.10 6.90
CA SER A 119 -29.24 41.50 5.91
C SER A 119 -28.61 42.23 4.72
N GLU A 120 -27.63 43.10 4.97
CA GLU A 120 -26.89 43.79 3.90
C GLU A 120 -26.01 42.85 3.09
N LEU A 121 -25.36 41.86 3.72
CA LEU A 121 -24.62 40.79 3.00
C LEU A 121 -25.52 40.02 2.06
N ILE A 122 -26.72 39.59 2.51
CA ILE A 122 -27.69 38.88 1.69
C ILE A 122 -28.22 39.77 0.57
N ARG A 123 -28.44 41.09 0.83
CA ARG A 123 -28.81 42.04 -0.22
C ARG A 123 -27.73 42.16 -1.28
N ARG A 124 -26.50 42.32 -0.85
CA ARG A 124 -25.32 42.58 -1.68
C ARG A 124 -24.94 41.42 -2.56
N HIS A 125 -24.92 40.19 -2.02
CA HIS A 125 -24.54 38.98 -2.69
C HIS A 125 -25.76 38.14 -3.07
N GLU A 126 -26.17 38.20 -4.34
CA GLU A 126 -27.34 37.49 -4.86
C GLU A 126 -27.27 35.97 -4.60
N VAL A 127 -26.08 35.38 -4.67
CA VAL A 127 -25.86 33.94 -4.46
C VAL A 127 -26.33 33.45 -3.08
N LEU A 128 -26.32 34.31 -2.02
CA LEU A 128 -26.80 33.95 -0.67
C LEU A 128 -28.31 33.78 -0.58
N ARG A 129 -29.04 34.30 -1.57
CA ARG A 129 -30.53 34.26 -1.71
C ARG A 129 -30.95 33.52 -2.98
N THR A 130 -30.06 32.71 -3.54
CA THR A 130 -30.31 31.94 -4.76
C THR A 130 -30.70 30.51 -4.37
N THR A 131 -31.72 29.97 -5.05
CA THR A 131 -32.15 28.57 -5.01
C THR A 131 -32.05 27.97 -6.40
N PHE A 132 -32.11 26.64 -6.50
CA PHE A 132 -31.81 25.90 -7.73
C PHE A 132 -32.95 24.94 -8.09
N PRO A 133 -34.16 25.47 -8.42
CA PRO A 133 -35.25 24.61 -8.87
C PRO A 133 -35.03 24.09 -10.29
N MET A 134 -35.78 23.02 -10.60
CA MET A 134 -35.86 22.48 -11.96
C MET A 134 -37.02 23.16 -12.72
N VAL A 135 -36.74 23.69 -13.90
CA VAL A 135 -37.72 24.26 -14.82
C VAL A 135 -37.53 23.63 -16.18
N GLU A 136 -38.58 23.06 -16.77
CA GLU A 136 -38.56 22.38 -18.07
C GLU A 136 -37.45 21.33 -18.20
N GLY A 137 -37.14 20.64 -17.10
CA GLY A 137 -36.11 19.60 -17.08
C GLY A 137 -34.65 20.11 -16.96
N GLN A 138 -34.47 21.43 -16.77
CA GLN A 138 -33.15 22.04 -16.55
C GLN A 138 -33.08 22.72 -15.18
N PRO A 139 -31.96 22.58 -14.44
CA PRO A 139 -31.75 23.37 -13.24
C PRO A 139 -31.45 24.82 -13.58
N ILE A 140 -32.09 25.74 -12.84
CA ILE A 140 -31.89 27.19 -13.00
C ILE A 140 -31.51 27.84 -11.68
N GLN A 141 -30.85 29.00 -11.72
CA GLN A 141 -30.65 29.90 -10.61
C GLN A 141 -31.90 30.80 -10.43
N ARG A 142 -32.60 30.67 -9.29
CA ARG A 142 -33.72 31.57 -8.96
C ARG A 142 -33.27 32.49 -7.81
N ILE A 143 -33.19 33.76 -8.09
CA ILE A 143 -32.72 34.80 -7.15
C ILE A 143 -33.95 35.43 -6.48
N ALA A 144 -34.05 35.20 -5.18
CA ALA A 144 -35.12 35.80 -4.38
C ALA A 144 -34.87 37.32 -4.11
N PRO A 145 -35.92 38.13 -3.92
CA PRO A 145 -35.71 39.50 -3.47
C PRO A 145 -34.99 39.55 -2.11
N PRO A 146 -34.27 40.66 -1.79
CA PRO A 146 -33.58 40.80 -0.52
C PRO A 146 -34.58 40.72 0.65
N SER A 147 -34.23 40.03 1.70
CA SER A 147 -35.01 39.87 2.91
C SER A 147 -34.20 40.31 4.14
N LEU A 148 -34.88 40.76 5.17
CA LEU A 148 -34.24 41.06 6.47
C LEU A 148 -33.92 39.75 7.20
N VAL A 149 -32.74 39.67 7.73
CA VAL A 149 -32.33 38.56 8.62
C VAL A 149 -32.83 38.87 10.04
N SER A 150 -33.59 37.95 10.60
CA SER A 150 -33.86 37.90 12.03
C SER A 150 -33.07 36.73 12.61
N LEU A 151 -32.20 36.97 13.58
CA LEU A 151 -31.41 35.96 14.25
C LEU A 151 -32.21 35.34 15.41
N PRO A 152 -32.61 34.06 15.31
CA PRO A 152 -33.17 33.36 16.44
C PRO A 152 -32.16 33.29 17.59
N LEU A 153 -32.40 34.05 18.67
CA LEU A 153 -31.55 34.02 19.86
C LEU A 153 -32.01 32.90 20.79
N GLN A 154 -31.13 31.89 20.96
CA GLN A 154 -31.31 30.84 21.94
C GLN A 154 -30.50 31.14 23.19
N ASP A 155 -31.22 31.38 24.31
CA ASP A 155 -30.58 31.68 25.58
C ASP A 155 -30.22 30.38 26.32
N LEU A 156 -28.94 30.18 26.59
CA LEU A 156 -28.40 29.04 27.32
C LEU A 156 -27.77 29.43 28.66
N GLN A 157 -27.96 30.68 29.10
CA GLN A 157 -27.35 31.24 30.32
C GLN A 157 -27.68 30.45 31.60
N ASP A 158 -28.85 29.81 31.64
CA ASP A 158 -29.29 29.02 32.80
C ASP A 158 -28.57 27.67 32.92
N LEU A 159 -27.79 27.26 31.92
CA LEU A 159 -27.02 26.01 31.89
C LEU A 159 -25.59 26.21 32.41
N SER A 160 -25.04 25.19 33.06
CA SER A 160 -23.59 25.18 33.34
C SER A 160 -22.75 25.15 32.06
N THR A 161 -21.53 25.65 32.12
CA THR A 161 -20.60 25.68 30.96
C THR A 161 -20.47 24.33 30.25
N GLU A 162 -20.41 23.24 31.00
CA GLU A 162 -20.36 21.87 30.44
C GLU A 162 -21.64 21.55 29.66
N LYS A 163 -22.81 21.83 30.23
CA LYS A 163 -24.10 21.63 29.57
C LYS A 163 -24.31 22.56 28.37
N GLN A 164 -23.78 23.78 28.43
CA GLN A 164 -23.79 24.69 27.29
C GLN A 164 -23.00 24.10 26.12
N THR A 165 -21.80 23.61 26.38
CA THR A 165 -20.94 22.98 25.37
C THR A 165 -21.60 21.72 24.78
N GLU A 166 -22.17 20.87 25.63
CA GLU A 166 -22.88 19.66 25.18
C GLU A 166 -24.09 20.04 24.32
N ARG A 167 -24.88 21.01 24.74
CA ARG A 167 -26.07 21.46 23.99
C ARG A 167 -25.72 22.09 22.65
N LEU A 168 -24.66 22.90 22.60
CA LEU A 168 -24.15 23.47 21.36
C LEU A 168 -23.69 22.37 20.41
N ARG A 169 -22.99 21.34 20.94
CA ARG A 169 -22.57 20.18 20.15
C ARG A 169 -23.73 19.41 19.54
N GLU A 170 -24.75 19.08 20.37
CA GLU A 170 -25.97 18.41 19.90
C GLU A 170 -26.63 19.17 18.75
N ILE A 171 -26.82 20.50 18.93
CA ILE A 171 -27.47 21.34 17.92
C ILE A 171 -26.61 21.43 16.65
N ALA A 172 -25.30 21.60 16.80
CA ALA A 172 -24.37 21.66 15.67
C ALA A 172 -24.39 20.38 14.85
N ILE A 173 -24.34 19.21 15.51
CA ILE A 173 -24.46 17.90 14.85
C ILE A 173 -25.83 17.80 14.13
N ALA A 174 -26.90 18.10 14.79
CA ALA A 174 -28.24 18.05 14.19
C ALA A 174 -28.39 18.98 12.97
N LEU A 175 -27.80 20.17 13.02
CA LEU A 175 -27.79 21.12 11.90
C LEU A 175 -26.89 20.65 10.77
N SER A 176 -25.73 20.08 11.07
CA SER A 176 -24.79 19.58 10.05
C SER A 176 -25.37 18.40 9.28
N LEU A 177 -26.11 17.51 9.95
CA LEU A 177 -26.72 16.32 9.37
C LEU A 177 -28.03 16.59 8.62
N LYS A 178 -28.69 17.74 8.87
CA LYS A 178 -29.95 18.06 8.19
C LYS A 178 -29.64 18.49 6.75
N PRO A 179 -30.11 17.74 5.72
CA PRO A 179 -29.94 18.13 4.31
C PRO A 179 -30.59 19.49 4.00
N PHE A 180 -30.14 20.18 2.98
CA PHE A 180 -30.82 21.33 2.40
C PHE A 180 -31.77 20.91 1.28
N ASP A 181 -32.89 21.59 1.14
CA ASP A 181 -33.67 21.61 -0.09
C ASP A 181 -33.14 22.70 -1.02
N LEU A 182 -32.38 22.31 -2.05
CA LEU A 182 -31.76 23.25 -2.99
C LEU A 182 -32.80 24.09 -3.78
N ALA A 183 -34.05 23.62 -3.90
CA ALA A 183 -35.07 24.26 -4.68
C ALA A 183 -35.95 25.23 -3.85
N GLY A 184 -36.15 24.96 -2.58
CA GLY A 184 -37.22 25.57 -1.80
C GLY A 184 -36.81 26.44 -0.60
N GLU A 185 -35.59 26.26 -0.04
CA GLU A 185 -35.19 26.96 1.17
C GLU A 185 -33.91 27.80 1.02
N PRO A 186 -33.71 28.84 1.85
CA PRO A 186 -32.46 29.59 1.86
C PRO A 186 -31.27 28.69 2.21
N LEU A 187 -30.24 28.75 1.38
CA LEU A 187 -29.05 27.91 1.52
C LEU A 187 -27.97 28.50 2.43
N ALA A 188 -28.23 29.67 3.04
CA ALA A 188 -27.49 30.29 4.13
C ALA A 188 -28.40 30.49 5.33
N GLN A 189 -28.09 29.85 6.45
CA GLN A 189 -28.87 29.87 7.69
C GLN A 189 -27.98 30.30 8.85
N PHE A 190 -28.51 31.19 9.73
CA PHE A 190 -27.77 31.76 10.85
C PHE A 190 -28.53 31.49 12.15
N THR A 191 -27.82 31.11 13.22
CA THR A 191 -28.41 30.90 14.55
C THR A 191 -27.46 31.46 15.60
N LEU A 192 -27.99 32.24 16.54
CA LEU A 192 -27.23 32.88 17.61
C LEU A 192 -27.57 32.26 18.96
N PHE A 193 -26.55 31.89 19.73
CA PHE A 193 -26.64 31.37 21.08
C PHE A 193 -26.05 32.38 22.06
N LYS A 194 -26.71 32.59 23.21
CA LYS A 194 -26.21 33.42 24.31
C LYS A 194 -25.75 32.50 25.44
N LEU A 195 -24.45 32.55 25.77
CA LEU A 195 -23.85 31.75 26.84
C LEU A 195 -23.71 32.54 28.15
N SER A 196 -23.44 33.86 28.01
CA SER A 196 -23.39 34.79 29.13
C SER A 196 -23.81 36.19 28.68
N SER A 197 -23.75 37.18 29.58
CA SER A 197 -24.03 38.59 29.23
C SER A 197 -23.04 39.15 28.18
N GLN A 198 -21.86 38.55 28.04
CA GLN A 198 -20.79 39.02 27.14
C GLN A 198 -20.21 37.89 26.26
N GLU A 199 -20.93 36.77 26.14
CA GLU A 199 -20.45 35.64 25.38
C GLU A 199 -21.56 35.04 24.54
N TYR A 200 -21.32 34.92 23.23
CA TYR A 200 -22.26 34.41 22.25
C TYR A 200 -21.60 33.43 21.33
N VAL A 201 -22.38 32.54 20.70
CA VAL A 201 -21.93 31.67 19.61
C VAL A 201 -22.84 31.87 18.40
N LEU A 202 -22.25 32.26 17.29
CA LEU A 202 -22.92 32.37 16.00
C LEU A 202 -22.63 31.11 15.17
N LEU A 203 -23.68 30.32 14.85
CA LEU A 203 -23.58 29.20 13.91
C LEU A 203 -24.01 29.65 12.52
N LEU A 204 -23.16 29.36 11.53
CA LEU A 204 -23.42 29.62 10.11
C LEU A 204 -23.51 28.28 9.41
N LYS A 205 -24.69 27.92 8.91
CA LYS A 205 -24.89 26.72 8.08
C LYS A 205 -25.11 27.17 6.64
N MET A 206 -24.22 26.70 5.73
CA MET A 206 -24.30 27.03 4.30
C MET A 206 -24.12 25.82 3.45
N HIS A 207 -24.74 25.77 2.28
CA HIS A 207 -24.50 24.73 1.29
C HIS A 207 -23.36 25.15 0.35
N HIS A 208 -22.43 24.25 0.04
CA HIS A 208 -21.25 24.56 -0.77
C HIS A 208 -21.57 25.10 -2.17
N ILE A 209 -22.78 24.85 -2.72
CA ILE A 209 -23.22 25.35 -4.02
C ILE A 209 -23.29 26.90 -4.11
N ILE A 210 -23.39 27.58 -2.97
CA ILE A 210 -23.48 29.05 -2.88
C ILE A 210 -22.18 29.69 -2.41
N TYR A 211 -21.19 28.93 -1.95
CA TYR A 211 -19.96 29.49 -1.42
C TYR A 211 -18.79 28.50 -1.42
N ASP A 212 -17.56 29.02 -1.41
CA ASP A 212 -16.29 28.31 -1.27
C ASP A 212 -15.43 28.92 -0.14
N GLY A 213 -14.23 28.38 0.11
CA GLY A 213 -13.33 28.88 1.13
C GLY A 213 -12.90 30.34 0.94
N TRP A 214 -12.76 30.80 -0.30
CA TRP A 214 -12.46 32.23 -0.59
C TRP A 214 -13.65 33.13 -0.24
N SER A 215 -14.86 32.66 -0.55
CA SER A 215 -16.10 33.40 -0.21
C SER A 215 -16.26 33.61 1.30
N LEU A 216 -15.75 32.67 2.12
CA LEU A 216 -15.78 32.80 3.59
C LEU A 216 -14.94 34.00 4.06
N SER A 217 -13.78 34.22 3.47
CA SER A 217 -12.93 35.38 3.77
C SER A 217 -13.61 36.71 3.38
N ILE A 218 -14.32 36.73 2.24
CA ILE A 218 -15.13 37.88 1.82
C ILE A 218 -16.24 38.12 2.83
N PHE A 219 -16.98 37.07 3.22
CA PHE A 219 -18.09 37.14 4.16
C PHE A 219 -17.65 37.79 5.49
N PHE A 220 -16.57 37.29 6.10
CA PHE A 220 -16.10 37.83 7.37
C PHE A 220 -15.50 39.23 7.24
N GLY A 221 -14.78 39.52 6.17
CA GLY A 221 -14.20 40.82 5.87
C GLY A 221 -15.30 41.92 5.71
N GLU A 222 -16.34 41.58 4.97
CA GLU A 222 -17.49 42.51 4.78
C GLU A 222 -18.38 42.62 6.02
N LEU A 223 -18.63 41.48 6.73
CA LEU A 223 -19.38 41.47 8.00
C LEU A 223 -18.71 42.39 9.02
N SER A 224 -17.38 42.35 9.13
CA SER A 224 -16.62 43.21 10.06
C SER A 224 -16.80 44.69 9.76
N GLN A 225 -16.69 45.06 8.47
CA GLN A 225 -16.86 46.46 8.04
C GLN A 225 -18.30 46.97 8.27
N LEU A 226 -19.28 46.15 7.91
CA LEU A 226 -20.70 46.48 8.06
C LEU A 226 -21.09 46.63 9.55
N TYR A 227 -20.67 45.68 10.38
CA TYR A 227 -20.95 45.71 11.82
C TYR A 227 -20.35 46.99 12.47
N ALA A 228 -19.09 47.31 12.14
CA ALA A 228 -18.43 48.50 12.66
C ALA A 228 -19.17 49.81 12.25
N ALA A 229 -19.69 49.88 11.04
CA ALA A 229 -20.48 51.03 10.58
C ALA A 229 -21.85 51.06 11.25
N PHE A 230 -22.59 49.96 11.32
CA PHE A 230 -23.96 49.93 11.84
C PHE A 230 -24.02 50.10 13.35
N VAL A 231 -23.03 49.68 14.11
CA VAL A 231 -22.89 49.98 15.53
C VAL A 231 -22.81 51.49 15.77
N GLN A 232 -22.24 52.25 14.84
CA GLN A 232 -22.15 53.72 14.91
C GLN A 232 -23.35 54.43 14.25
N GLY A 233 -24.33 53.69 13.73
CA GLY A 233 -25.48 54.24 13.00
C GLY A 233 -25.13 54.83 11.63
N LEU A 234 -23.99 54.44 11.07
CA LEU A 234 -23.55 54.88 9.76
C LEU A 234 -24.13 53.98 8.64
N PRO A 235 -24.27 54.46 7.40
CA PRO A 235 -24.66 53.61 6.27
C PRO A 235 -23.57 52.60 5.89
N SER A 236 -23.93 51.63 5.05
CA SER A 236 -22.97 50.65 4.52
C SER A 236 -21.75 51.32 3.88
N PRO A 237 -20.52 50.98 4.29
CA PRO A 237 -19.28 51.51 3.71
C PRO A 237 -18.88 50.82 2.41
N LEU A 238 -19.56 49.72 2.02
CA LEU A 238 -19.21 48.88 0.90
C LEU A 238 -19.74 49.44 -0.42
N ALA A 239 -18.89 49.55 -1.42
CA ALA A 239 -19.32 49.95 -2.78
C ALA A 239 -20.13 48.82 -3.43
N GLU A 240 -21.13 49.12 -4.23
CA GLU A 240 -21.95 48.15 -4.95
C GLU A 240 -21.07 47.25 -5.87
N LEU A 241 -21.46 45.97 -5.99
CA LEU A 241 -20.82 45.05 -6.90
C LEU A 241 -21.27 45.31 -8.34
N SER A 242 -20.33 45.42 -9.29
CA SER A 242 -20.62 45.65 -10.70
C SER A 242 -21.22 44.44 -11.40
N ILE A 243 -20.94 43.25 -10.90
CA ILE A 243 -21.41 41.94 -11.40
C ILE A 243 -21.75 41.03 -10.22
N GLN A 244 -22.50 39.96 -10.49
CA GLN A 244 -22.90 38.93 -9.52
C GLN A 244 -22.49 37.55 -9.99
N TYR A 245 -22.60 36.54 -9.13
CA TYR A 245 -22.21 35.14 -9.50
C TYR A 245 -23.01 34.61 -10.69
N ALA A 246 -24.27 34.97 -10.81
CA ALA A 246 -25.10 34.56 -11.95
C ALA A 246 -24.59 35.12 -13.28
N ASP A 247 -24.02 36.33 -13.29
CA ASP A 247 -23.39 36.91 -14.50
C ASP A 247 -22.15 36.12 -14.92
N PHE A 248 -21.34 35.69 -13.94
CA PHE A 248 -20.22 34.76 -14.15
C PHE A 248 -20.68 33.42 -14.73
N ALA A 249 -21.75 32.84 -14.18
CA ALA A 249 -22.25 31.54 -14.66
C ALA A 249 -22.68 31.57 -16.12
N VAL A 250 -23.36 32.67 -16.54
CA VAL A 250 -23.74 32.88 -17.95
C VAL A 250 -22.48 33.07 -18.82
N TRP A 251 -21.57 33.94 -18.40
CA TRP A 251 -20.32 34.20 -19.09
C TRP A 251 -19.50 32.90 -19.26
N GLN A 252 -19.34 32.11 -18.21
CA GLN A 252 -18.57 30.85 -18.25
C GLN A 252 -19.10 29.90 -19.32
N ARG A 253 -20.42 29.77 -19.44
CA ARG A 253 -21.06 28.91 -20.45
C ARG A 253 -20.93 29.40 -21.87
N GLN A 254 -20.87 30.71 -22.07
CA GLN A 254 -20.64 31.31 -23.37
C GLN A 254 -19.19 31.26 -23.80
N TRP A 255 -18.28 31.50 -22.85
CA TRP A 255 -16.85 31.57 -23.10
C TRP A 255 -16.18 30.21 -23.27
N LEU A 256 -16.54 29.21 -22.45
CA LEU A 256 -15.92 27.86 -22.49
C LEU A 256 -16.58 26.99 -23.56
N THR A 257 -16.42 27.40 -24.82
CA THR A 257 -16.96 26.72 -26.01
C THR A 257 -15.96 26.76 -27.16
N GLY A 258 -16.18 25.96 -28.21
CA GLY A 258 -15.38 25.99 -29.41
C GLY A 258 -13.88 25.80 -29.19
N GLU A 259 -13.07 26.66 -29.78
CA GLU A 259 -11.59 26.57 -29.73
C GLU A 259 -11.03 26.70 -28.28
N VAL A 260 -11.68 27.49 -27.44
CA VAL A 260 -11.25 27.65 -26.02
C VAL A 260 -11.38 26.32 -25.28
N LEU A 261 -12.53 25.68 -25.40
CA LEU A 261 -12.79 24.38 -24.80
C LEU A 261 -11.85 23.30 -25.34
N GLU A 262 -11.70 23.21 -26.67
CA GLU A 262 -10.86 22.17 -27.27
C GLU A 262 -9.38 22.33 -26.91
N ARG A 263 -8.87 23.55 -26.79
CA ARG A 263 -7.49 23.79 -26.33
C ARG A 263 -7.29 23.28 -24.90
N GLN A 264 -8.21 23.58 -23.99
CA GLN A 264 -8.17 23.09 -22.62
C GLN A 264 -8.23 21.55 -22.57
N LEU A 265 -9.15 20.95 -23.32
CA LEU A 265 -9.33 19.50 -23.40
C LEU A 265 -8.10 18.79 -23.98
N ASN A 266 -7.49 19.34 -25.02
CA ASN A 266 -6.33 18.70 -25.67
C ASN A 266 -5.13 18.65 -24.72
N TYR A 267 -4.86 19.73 -23.97
CA TYR A 267 -3.82 19.71 -22.94
C TYR A 267 -4.07 18.59 -21.92
N TRP A 268 -5.28 18.52 -21.36
CA TRP A 268 -5.58 17.53 -20.33
C TRP A 268 -5.58 16.10 -20.88
N ARG A 269 -6.02 15.89 -22.11
CA ARG A 269 -5.91 14.57 -22.77
C ARG A 269 -4.45 14.14 -22.92
N GLU A 270 -3.59 15.02 -23.43
CA GLU A 270 -2.16 14.74 -23.57
C GLU A 270 -1.51 14.49 -22.21
N GLN A 271 -1.79 15.32 -21.22
CA GLN A 271 -1.22 15.21 -19.87
C GLN A 271 -1.64 13.93 -19.15
N LEU A 272 -2.85 13.44 -19.40
CA LEU A 272 -3.42 12.27 -18.72
C LEU A 272 -3.41 10.99 -19.58
N THR A 273 -2.83 11.05 -20.79
CA THR A 273 -2.61 9.84 -21.61
C THR A 273 -1.76 8.85 -20.84
N ASP A 274 -2.21 7.60 -20.76
CA ASP A 274 -1.57 6.50 -20.06
C ASP A 274 -1.29 6.76 -18.55
N ALA A 275 -1.87 7.81 -17.98
CA ALA A 275 -1.76 8.07 -16.55
C ALA A 275 -2.59 7.05 -15.73
N PRO A 276 -2.07 6.51 -14.64
CA PRO A 276 -2.84 5.61 -13.79
C PRO A 276 -4.00 6.38 -13.14
N THR A 277 -5.22 5.93 -13.38
CA THR A 277 -6.44 6.56 -12.84
C THR A 277 -6.79 6.09 -11.44
N ILE A 278 -6.08 5.08 -10.93
CA ILE A 278 -6.24 4.49 -9.61
C ILE A 278 -4.93 4.60 -8.86
N LEU A 279 -5.00 5.14 -7.65
CA LEU A 279 -3.89 5.17 -6.69
C LEU A 279 -4.07 4.03 -5.69
N GLU A 280 -3.12 3.10 -5.67
CA GLU A 280 -3.15 1.90 -4.82
C GLU A 280 -2.46 2.16 -3.47
N LEU A 281 -3.07 2.97 -2.60
CA LEU A 281 -2.61 3.12 -1.23
C LEU A 281 -2.92 1.84 -0.41
N PRO A 282 -1.98 1.38 0.43
CA PRO A 282 -2.25 0.29 1.35
C PRO A 282 -3.30 0.72 2.37
N THR A 283 -4.41 0.00 2.42
CA THR A 283 -5.51 0.28 3.36
C THR A 283 -5.50 -0.72 4.51
N ASP A 284 -5.97 -0.27 5.69
CA ASP A 284 -6.12 -1.12 6.87
C ASP A 284 -7.39 -1.98 6.77
N TYR A 285 -8.41 -1.47 6.09
CA TYR A 285 -9.69 -2.13 5.92
C TYR A 285 -10.02 -2.34 4.45
N PRO A 286 -10.75 -3.40 4.10
CA PRO A 286 -11.25 -3.62 2.75
C PRO A 286 -12.12 -2.45 2.28
N ARG A 287 -11.89 -1.98 1.07
CA ARG A 287 -12.69 -0.91 0.47
C ARG A 287 -14.15 -1.32 0.32
N PRO A 288 -15.11 -0.55 0.86
CA PRO A 288 -16.53 -0.84 0.67
C PRO A 288 -16.96 -0.53 -0.77
N PRO A 289 -17.96 -1.25 -1.29
CA PRO A 289 -18.48 -0.99 -2.64
C PRO A 289 -19.09 0.40 -2.80
N ILE A 290 -19.56 1.02 -1.71
CA ILE A 290 -20.11 2.38 -1.66
C ILE A 290 -19.46 3.07 -0.45
N PRO A 291 -18.79 4.23 -0.63
CA PRO A 291 -18.20 4.98 0.46
C PRO A 291 -19.24 5.50 1.47
N SER A 292 -18.94 5.42 2.75
CA SER A 292 -19.81 5.98 3.79
C SER A 292 -19.59 7.49 3.99
N PHE A 293 -18.51 8.04 3.45
CA PHE A 293 -18.00 9.41 3.67
C PHE A 293 -17.67 9.75 5.13
N ARG A 294 -17.63 8.74 6.01
CA ARG A 294 -17.14 8.94 7.37
C ARG A 294 -15.65 9.20 7.35
N GLY A 295 -15.23 10.25 8.05
CA GLY A 295 -13.85 10.62 8.13
C GLY A 295 -13.42 10.91 9.56
N ASP A 296 -12.11 10.96 9.74
CA ASP A 296 -11.47 11.50 10.92
C ASP A 296 -10.29 12.35 10.48
N GLY A 297 -9.68 13.09 11.40
CA GLY A 297 -8.59 13.99 11.06
C GLY A 297 -7.53 14.09 12.13
N THR A 298 -6.29 14.32 11.69
CA THR A 298 -5.18 14.60 12.58
C THR A 298 -4.44 15.86 12.11
N VAL A 299 -3.84 16.59 13.03
CA VAL A 299 -3.10 17.81 12.74
C VAL A 299 -1.63 17.60 13.06
N PHE A 300 -0.79 17.95 12.12
CA PHE A 300 0.65 17.95 12.25
C PHE A 300 1.18 19.38 12.18
N ARG A 301 2.21 19.66 12.96
CA ARG A 301 2.91 20.95 12.94
C ARG A 301 4.37 20.75 12.56
N LEU A 302 4.83 21.46 11.53
CA LEU A 302 6.23 21.57 11.20
C LEU A 302 6.84 22.74 11.98
N ASP A 303 8.00 22.49 12.59
CA ASP A 303 8.66 23.54 13.35
C ASP A 303 9.15 24.69 12.44
N ARG A 304 9.42 25.84 13.08
CA ARG A 304 9.87 27.06 12.39
C ARG A 304 11.16 26.83 11.59
N GLY A 305 12.10 26.05 12.13
CA GLY A 305 13.40 25.83 11.48
C GLY A 305 13.26 25.03 10.18
N LEU A 306 12.46 23.98 10.19
CA LEU A 306 12.18 23.18 9.00
C LEU A 306 11.38 24.01 7.98
N THR A 307 10.36 24.74 8.42
CA THR A 307 9.55 25.62 7.56
C THR A 307 10.43 26.65 6.83
N GLN A 308 11.36 27.29 7.52
CA GLN A 308 12.26 28.28 6.91
C GLN A 308 13.20 27.63 5.87
N ARG A 309 13.76 26.45 6.17
CA ARG A 309 14.62 25.73 5.20
C ARG A 309 13.85 25.32 3.94
N LEU A 310 12.61 24.87 4.07
CA LEU A 310 11.76 24.53 2.92
C LEU A 310 11.42 25.78 2.09
N LYS A 311 11.11 26.91 2.73
CA LYS A 311 10.90 28.18 2.05
C LYS A 311 12.17 28.65 1.30
N GLN A 312 13.33 28.51 1.93
CA GLN A 312 14.62 28.82 1.30
C GLN A 312 14.88 27.93 0.09
N LEU A 313 14.71 26.60 0.23
CA LEU A 313 14.82 25.65 -0.89
C LEU A 313 13.91 26.03 -2.05
N SER A 314 12.66 26.37 -1.77
CA SER A 314 11.70 26.82 -2.78
C SER A 314 12.20 28.06 -3.52
N GLN A 315 12.71 29.05 -2.79
CA GLN A 315 13.27 30.28 -3.37
C GLN A 315 14.52 30.01 -4.25
N GLU A 316 15.44 29.19 -3.74
CA GLU A 316 16.68 28.84 -4.46
C GLU A 316 16.40 28.05 -5.74
N SER A 317 15.35 27.21 -5.75
CA SER A 317 14.91 26.39 -6.90
C SER A 317 13.96 27.14 -7.85
N GLY A 318 13.59 28.40 -7.54
CA GLY A 318 12.63 29.16 -8.35
C GLY A 318 11.23 28.51 -8.38
N THR A 319 10.80 27.92 -7.26
CA THR A 319 9.51 27.25 -7.11
C THR A 319 8.70 27.88 -5.97
N THR A 320 7.44 27.50 -5.85
CA THR A 320 6.62 27.88 -4.69
C THR A 320 6.73 26.85 -3.58
N LEU A 321 6.41 27.25 -2.34
CA LEU A 321 6.35 26.31 -1.22
C LEU A 321 5.33 25.18 -1.49
N PHE A 322 4.20 25.48 -2.16
CA PHE A 322 3.23 24.50 -2.62
C PHE A 322 3.88 23.43 -3.50
N MET A 323 4.66 23.82 -4.51
CA MET A 323 5.34 22.90 -5.41
C MET A 323 6.36 22.01 -4.67
N THR A 324 7.08 22.59 -3.71
CA THR A 324 8.05 21.85 -2.89
C THR A 324 7.37 20.82 -2.00
N LEU A 325 6.28 21.21 -1.34
CA LEU A 325 5.50 20.30 -0.49
C LEU A 325 4.79 19.23 -1.32
N LEU A 326 4.26 19.58 -2.48
CA LEU A 326 3.63 18.64 -3.41
C LEU A 326 4.64 17.62 -3.96
N ALA A 327 5.85 18.07 -4.34
CA ALA A 327 6.90 17.16 -4.78
C ALA A 327 7.29 16.16 -3.67
N ALA A 328 7.42 16.61 -2.43
CA ALA A 328 7.66 15.75 -1.28
C ALA A 328 6.48 14.78 -1.02
N PHE A 329 5.25 15.24 -1.21
CA PHE A 329 4.06 14.43 -1.08
C PHE A 329 3.98 13.33 -2.16
N PHE A 330 4.35 13.64 -3.39
CA PHE A 330 4.49 12.63 -4.44
C PHE A 330 5.50 11.53 -4.06
N VAL A 331 6.63 11.89 -3.45
CA VAL A 331 7.60 10.91 -2.95
C VAL A 331 6.99 10.02 -1.87
N LEU A 332 6.28 10.61 -0.90
CA LEU A 332 5.60 9.85 0.16
C LEU A 332 4.60 8.85 -0.43
N ILE A 333 3.69 9.32 -1.28
CA ILE A 333 2.64 8.49 -1.87
C ILE A 333 3.22 7.39 -2.74
N SER A 334 4.27 7.70 -3.52
CA SER A 334 4.99 6.70 -4.31
C SER A 334 5.64 5.61 -3.44
N ARG A 335 6.22 6.00 -2.30
CA ARG A 335 6.82 5.05 -1.34
C ARG A 335 5.79 4.16 -0.65
N TYR A 336 4.54 4.61 -0.54
CA TYR A 336 3.43 3.85 0.02
C TYR A 336 2.72 2.97 -1.01
N SER A 337 2.49 3.48 -2.22
CA SER A 337 1.76 2.76 -3.28
C SER A 337 2.65 1.88 -4.16
N GLY A 338 3.97 2.12 -4.18
CA GLY A 338 4.89 1.49 -5.13
C GLY A 338 4.81 2.06 -6.56
N GLN A 339 3.87 2.95 -6.84
CA GLN A 339 3.66 3.56 -8.15
C GLN A 339 4.65 4.70 -8.39
N LEU A 340 5.18 4.81 -9.62
CA LEU A 340 6.12 5.88 -10.02
C LEU A 340 5.48 6.99 -10.82
N ASP A 341 4.30 6.75 -11.32
CA ASP A 341 3.44 7.67 -12.03
C ASP A 341 2.11 7.70 -11.30
N LEU A 342 1.68 8.86 -10.87
CA LEU A 342 0.50 8.98 -10.01
C LEU A 342 -0.17 10.35 -10.14
N LEU A 343 -1.44 10.40 -9.78
CA LEU A 343 -2.26 11.61 -9.82
C LEU A 343 -2.65 12.05 -8.42
N VAL A 344 -2.50 13.34 -8.15
CA VAL A 344 -2.98 14.00 -6.93
C VAL A 344 -3.89 15.16 -7.32
N GLY A 345 -5.06 15.23 -6.72
CA GLY A 345 -5.97 16.36 -6.88
C GLY A 345 -5.51 17.57 -6.09
N SER A 346 -5.62 18.76 -6.67
CA SER A 346 -5.37 20.00 -5.96
C SER A 346 -6.51 20.98 -6.20
N PRO A 347 -7.17 21.46 -5.14
CA PRO A 347 -8.21 22.47 -5.28
C PRO A 347 -7.58 23.84 -5.59
N ILE A 348 -8.23 24.60 -6.45
CA ILE A 348 -7.86 25.98 -6.79
C ILE A 348 -9.05 26.90 -6.61
N ALA A 349 -8.78 28.15 -6.25
CA ALA A 349 -9.83 29.16 -6.07
C ALA A 349 -10.50 29.57 -7.39
N ASN A 350 -9.83 29.36 -8.52
CA ASN A 350 -10.30 29.66 -9.88
C ASN A 350 -10.84 31.08 -10.07
N ARG A 351 -10.18 32.09 -9.47
CA ARG A 351 -10.54 33.52 -9.54
C ARG A 351 -9.51 34.29 -10.34
N ASN A 352 -9.54 34.11 -11.66
CA ASN A 352 -8.53 34.64 -12.57
C ASN A 352 -8.71 36.10 -12.95
N SER A 353 -9.81 36.76 -12.51
CA SER A 353 -10.12 38.15 -12.82
C SER A 353 -10.43 38.94 -11.55
N SER A 354 -9.93 40.17 -11.45
CA SER A 354 -10.22 41.06 -10.35
C SER A 354 -11.74 41.37 -10.20
N ALA A 355 -12.52 41.22 -11.25
CA ALA A 355 -13.98 41.38 -11.20
C ALA A 355 -14.66 40.31 -10.35
N ILE A 356 -14.13 39.06 -10.35
CA ILE A 356 -14.72 37.92 -9.60
C ILE A 356 -14.08 37.73 -8.22
N GLU A 357 -12.95 38.35 -7.92
CA GLU A 357 -12.26 38.24 -6.62
C GLU A 357 -13.12 38.69 -5.45
N LYS A 358 -14.03 39.64 -5.68
CA LYS A 358 -14.93 40.20 -4.65
C LYS A 358 -16.32 39.53 -4.57
N LEU A 359 -16.57 38.55 -5.43
CA LEU A 359 -17.86 37.87 -5.45
C LEU A 359 -17.87 36.68 -4.48
N MET A 360 -18.95 36.46 -3.80
CA MET A 360 -19.24 35.18 -3.17
C MET A 360 -19.82 34.20 -4.21
N GLY A 361 -19.54 32.93 -4.05
CA GLY A 361 -20.02 31.86 -4.92
C GLY A 361 -19.11 30.64 -4.92
N PHE A 362 -19.50 29.59 -5.61
CA PHE A 362 -18.72 28.37 -5.72
C PHE A 362 -17.89 28.41 -7.03
N PHE A 363 -16.68 28.97 -6.95
CA PHE A 363 -15.74 29.09 -8.08
C PHE A 363 -14.70 27.95 -8.09
N ALA A 364 -14.51 27.27 -6.96
CA ALA A 364 -13.46 26.29 -6.79
C ALA A 364 -13.50 25.22 -7.88
N ASN A 365 -12.32 24.88 -8.42
CA ASN A 365 -12.11 23.78 -9.35
C ASN A 365 -11.01 22.84 -8.80
N THR A 366 -10.90 21.66 -9.36
CA THR A 366 -9.88 20.68 -9.01
C THR A 366 -8.96 20.42 -10.19
N LEU A 367 -7.65 20.43 -9.96
CA LEU A 367 -6.66 20.07 -10.97
C LEU A 367 -6.11 18.68 -10.66
N ALA A 368 -6.03 17.81 -11.68
CA ALA A 368 -5.38 16.52 -11.58
C ALA A 368 -3.88 16.68 -11.90
N LEU A 369 -3.06 16.79 -10.86
CA LEU A 369 -1.62 16.99 -11.01
C LEU A 369 -0.92 15.64 -11.11
N ARG A 370 -0.21 15.39 -12.24
CA ARG A 370 0.56 14.16 -12.48
C ARG A 370 1.97 14.29 -11.96
N GLY A 371 2.41 13.32 -11.16
CA GLY A 371 3.77 13.18 -10.66
C GLY A 371 4.47 12.01 -11.34
N ASP A 372 5.50 12.29 -12.15
CA ASP A 372 6.39 11.28 -12.72
C ASP A 372 7.68 11.19 -11.90
N LEU A 373 7.85 10.04 -11.20
CA LEU A 373 8.99 9.74 -10.34
C LEU A 373 9.94 8.71 -10.98
N SER A 374 9.74 8.40 -12.26
CA SER A 374 10.54 7.41 -12.97
C SER A 374 12.02 7.79 -13.05
N GLY A 375 12.89 6.77 -13.02
CA GLY A 375 14.34 6.94 -13.13
C GLY A 375 15.05 7.37 -11.85
N ASN A 376 14.40 7.32 -10.68
CA ASN A 376 14.96 7.76 -9.39
C ASN A 376 15.63 9.16 -9.47
N PRO A 377 14.94 10.22 -9.90
CA PRO A 377 15.53 11.54 -10.01
C PRO A 377 15.96 12.06 -8.63
N SER A 378 16.90 13.02 -8.61
CA SER A 378 17.12 13.79 -7.39
C SER A 378 15.86 14.58 -7.03
N PHE A 379 15.71 14.96 -5.75
CA PHE A 379 14.54 15.76 -5.37
C PHE A 379 14.46 17.08 -6.15
N LEU A 380 15.61 17.72 -6.44
CA LEU A 380 15.65 18.93 -7.27
C LEU A 380 15.13 18.68 -8.71
N ALA A 381 15.47 17.54 -9.28
CA ALA A 381 14.99 17.17 -10.62
C ALA A 381 13.48 16.89 -10.61
N LEU A 382 12.98 16.20 -9.57
CA LEU A 382 11.53 15.99 -9.38
C LEU A 382 10.82 17.33 -9.19
N LEU A 383 11.38 18.24 -8.38
CA LEU A 383 10.80 19.55 -8.11
C LEU A 383 10.65 20.39 -9.39
N GLU A 384 11.62 20.29 -10.32
CA GLU A 384 11.48 20.95 -11.62
C GLU A 384 10.38 20.31 -12.49
N ARG A 385 10.25 18.95 -12.49
CA ARG A 385 9.11 18.27 -13.14
C ARG A 385 7.77 18.76 -12.58
N VAL A 386 7.64 18.78 -11.25
CA VAL A 386 6.42 19.24 -10.57
C VAL A 386 6.12 20.71 -10.87
N LYS A 387 7.13 21.55 -10.94
CA LYS A 387 6.98 22.96 -11.34
C LYS A 387 6.38 23.07 -12.76
N GLN A 388 6.92 22.35 -13.73
CA GLN A 388 6.42 22.37 -15.11
C GLN A 388 4.97 21.87 -15.20
N THR A 389 4.69 20.73 -14.55
CA THR A 389 3.32 20.18 -14.48
C THR A 389 2.34 21.19 -13.86
N THR A 390 2.71 21.79 -12.74
CA THR A 390 1.84 22.72 -12.00
C THR A 390 1.57 24.01 -12.80
N LEU A 391 2.61 24.59 -13.41
CA LEU A 391 2.47 25.80 -14.22
C LEU A 391 1.62 25.54 -15.48
N SER A 392 1.82 24.42 -16.14
CA SER A 392 1.02 24.01 -17.28
C SER A 392 -0.44 23.75 -16.91
N ALA A 393 -0.68 23.10 -15.78
CA ALA A 393 -2.03 22.89 -15.24
C ALA A 393 -2.74 24.20 -14.92
N TYR A 394 -2.03 25.17 -14.33
CA TYR A 394 -2.59 26.51 -14.06
C TYR A 394 -2.94 27.29 -15.35
N ALA A 395 -2.17 27.11 -16.42
CA ALA A 395 -2.51 27.70 -17.72
C ALA A 395 -3.78 27.10 -18.34
N HIS A 396 -4.21 25.92 -17.88
CA HIS A 396 -5.38 25.19 -18.36
C HIS A 396 -6.40 24.90 -17.25
N GLN A 397 -6.48 25.77 -16.24
CA GLN A 397 -7.31 25.57 -15.04
C GLN A 397 -8.80 25.86 -15.25
N ASP A 398 -9.20 26.43 -16.38
CA ASP A 398 -10.56 26.85 -16.62
C ASP A 398 -11.51 25.71 -16.99
N LEU A 399 -10.97 24.56 -17.40
CA LEU A 399 -11.76 23.35 -17.65
C LEU A 399 -12.30 22.80 -16.33
N PRO A 400 -13.63 22.69 -16.17
CA PRO A 400 -14.20 22.06 -14.99
C PRO A 400 -13.77 20.59 -14.88
N PHE A 401 -13.39 20.15 -13.68
CA PHE A 401 -12.91 18.79 -13.42
C PHE A 401 -13.91 17.71 -13.86
N GLU A 402 -15.20 17.96 -13.66
CA GLU A 402 -16.27 17.05 -14.04
C GLU A 402 -16.37 16.87 -15.56
N MET A 403 -16.21 17.95 -16.30
CA MET A 403 -16.18 17.90 -17.76
C MET A 403 -14.96 17.11 -18.25
N LEU A 404 -13.84 17.26 -17.57
CA LEU A 404 -12.64 16.45 -17.85
C LEU A 404 -12.91 14.96 -17.63
N VAL A 405 -13.47 14.57 -16.47
CA VAL A 405 -13.82 13.18 -16.15
C VAL A 405 -14.81 12.60 -17.15
N GLU A 406 -15.84 13.36 -17.54
CA GLU A 406 -16.82 12.95 -18.55
C GLU A 406 -16.17 12.71 -19.93
N ARG A 407 -15.28 13.59 -20.34
CA ARG A 407 -14.62 13.53 -21.64
C ARG A 407 -13.53 12.46 -21.76
N LEU A 408 -12.95 12.05 -20.66
CA LEU A 408 -11.99 10.95 -20.59
C LEU A 408 -12.65 9.57 -20.64
N GLN A 409 -13.98 9.47 -20.45
CA GLN A 409 -14.76 8.23 -20.49
C GLN A 409 -14.18 7.13 -19.59
N LEU A 410 -13.78 7.50 -18.37
CA LEU A 410 -13.20 6.57 -17.40
C LEU A 410 -14.21 5.50 -16.98
N ASP A 411 -13.70 4.30 -16.69
CA ASP A 411 -14.49 3.24 -16.08
C ASP A 411 -15.09 3.71 -14.76
N ARG A 412 -16.39 3.46 -14.56
CA ARG A 412 -17.11 3.90 -13.36
C ARG A 412 -16.98 2.89 -12.24
N ASP A 413 -16.12 3.18 -11.29
CA ASP A 413 -16.04 2.50 -10.01
C ASP A 413 -16.72 3.38 -8.94
N LEU A 414 -17.86 2.92 -8.41
CA LEU A 414 -18.62 3.65 -7.38
C LEU A 414 -17.90 3.68 -6.02
N SER A 415 -16.93 2.81 -5.81
CA SER A 415 -16.16 2.74 -4.57
C SER A 415 -15.05 3.80 -4.48
N ARG A 416 -14.74 4.50 -5.58
CA ARG A 416 -13.61 5.44 -5.68
C ARG A 416 -14.02 6.75 -6.37
N ASN A 417 -13.36 7.84 -5.99
CA ASN A 417 -13.43 9.06 -6.80
C ASN A 417 -12.73 8.85 -8.14
N PRO A 418 -13.34 9.26 -9.26
CA PRO A 418 -12.71 9.13 -10.57
C PRO A 418 -11.45 10.00 -10.65
N LEU A 419 -10.42 9.49 -11.31
CA LEU A 419 -9.16 10.16 -11.63
C LEU A 419 -8.27 10.48 -10.42
N VAL A 420 -8.80 11.01 -9.31
CA VAL A 420 -8.02 11.39 -8.13
C VAL A 420 -8.70 10.87 -6.85
N GLN A 421 -7.95 10.13 -6.03
CA GLN A 421 -8.42 9.61 -4.73
C GLN A 421 -7.82 10.38 -3.56
N VAL A 422 -6.76 11.15 -3.80
CA VAL A 422 -6.03 11.92 -2.79
C VAL A 422 -5.97 13.38 -3.18
N MET A 423 -6.23 14.26 -2.21
CA MET A 423 -6.19 15.72 -2.38
C MET A 423 -5.04 16.34 -1.61
N PHE A 424 -4.42 17.36 -2.20
CA PHE A 424 -3.34 18.11 -1.57
C PHE A 424 -3.50 19.61 -1.80
N SER A 425 -3.42 20.41 -0.73
CA SER A 425 -3.53 21.85 -0.83
C SER A 425 -2.60 22.60 0.12
N LEU A 426 -2.22 23.81 -0.27
CA LEU A 426 -1.65 24.80 0.62
C LEU A 426 -2.61 26.02 0.63
N GLN A 427 -3.23 26.25 1.75
CA GLN A 427 -4.23 27.32 1.91
C GLN A 427 -3.52 28.68 2.02
N ASN A 428 -3.71 29.51 1.00
CA ASN A 428 -3.18 30.89 0.93
C ASN A 428 -4.29 31.93 1.12
N THR A 429 -5.48 31.49 1.55
CA THR A 429 -6.57 32.44 1.81
C THR A 429 -6.14 33.39 2.92
N PRO A 430 -6.26 34.72 2.71
CA PRO A 430 -5.99 35.67 3.78
C PRO A 430 -6.88 35.30 4.98
N GLN A 431 -6.26 34.89 6.08
CA GLN A 431 -6.99 34.81 7.34
C GLN A 431 -7.31 36.26 7.70
N SER A 432 -8.52 36.69 7.39
CA SER A 432 -9.04 37.89 8.02
C SER A 432 -9.17 37.53 9.50
N GLU A 433 -8.28 38.04 10.34
CA GLU A 433 -8.57 38.15 11.76
C GLU A 433 -9.83 39.04 11.85
N GLY A 434 -10.99 38.37 11.80
CA GLY A 434 -12.29 39.05 11.87
C GLY A 434 -12.41 39.66 13.26
N SER A 435 -12.15 40.94 13.38
CA SER A 435 -12.52 41.70 14.59
C SER A 435 -13.83 42.41 14.31
N LEU A 436 -14.91 41.99 14.92
CA LEU A 436 -16.11 42.84 14.99
C LEU A 436 -15.81 43.93 16.00
N SER A 437 -16.08 45.18 15.65
CA SER A 437 -15.79 46.34 16.49
C SER A 437 -16.31 46.12 17.92
N GLY A 438 -15.37 46.05 18.88
CA GLY A 438 -15.71 45.79 20.29
C GLY A 438 -15.97 44.32 20.67
N LEU A 439 -15.80 43.36 19.76
CA LEU A 439 -15.95 41.94 20.01
C LEU A 439 -14.66 41.18 19.59
N LYS A 440 -14.28 40.24 20.44
CA LYS A 440 -13.26 39.25 20.07
C LYS A 440 -13.96 38.07 19.38
N ILE A 441 -13.47 37.67 18.22
CA ILE A 441 -13.99 36.52 17.48
C ILE A 441 -12.97 35.36 17.56
N GLU A 442 -13.44 34.21 17.93
CA GLU A 442 -12.66 32.98 17.89
C GLU A 442 -13.44 31.87 17.15
N ASN A 443 -12.75 31.10 16.32
CA ASN A 443 -13.35 29.87 15.81
C ASN A 443 -13.56 28.90 16.96
N LEU A 444 -14.79 28.44 17.13
CA LEU A 444 -15.13 27.40 18.09
C LEU A 444 -15.07 26.02 17.42
N PRO A 445 -14.01 25.21 17.68
CA PRO A 445 -13.94 23.89 17.13
C PRO A 445 -15.02 23.02 17.77
N LEU A 446 -16.11 22.82 17.06
CA LEU A 446 -17.12 21.86 17.45
C LEU A 446 -16.71 20.48 16.93
N PRO A 447 -16.77 19.42 17.77
CA PRO A 447 -16.53 18.06 17.34
C PRO A 447 -17.72 17.56 16.51
N ILE A 448 -17.76 17.99 15.26
CA ILE A 448 -18.69 17.52 14.24
C ILE A 448 -18.01 16.36 13.53
N ASP A 449 -18.76 15.31 13.20
CA ASP A 449 -18.21 14.19 12.45
C ASP A 449 -17.48 14.70 11.20
N THR A 450 -16.18 14.48 11.17
CA THR A 450 -15.34 14.84 10.03
C THR A 450 -15.80 14.02 8.84
N LYS A 451 -15.95 14.66 7.69
CA LYS A 451 -16.33 13.98 6.44
C LYS A 451 -15.12 13.86 5.54
N ALA A 452 -14.85 12.65 5.09
CA ALA A 452 -13.84 12.40 4.08
C ALA A 452 -14.52 12.20 2.72
N ARG A 453 -14.33 13.16 1.83
CA ARG A 453 -14.84 13.10 0.45
C ARG A 453 -13.89 12.33 -0.47
N PHE A 454 -12.64 12.19 -0.07
CA PHE A 454 -11.58 11.46 -0.73
C PHE A 454 -10.99 10.43 0.24
N ASP A 455 -10.16 9.52 -0.27
CA ASP A 455 -9.47 8.56 0.57
C ASP A 455 -8.59 9.28 1.60
N LEU A 456 -7.89 10.33 1.14
CA LEU A 456 -7.04 11.19 1.96
C LEU A 456 -7.04 12.63 1.43
N GLU A 457 -7.22 13.61 2.32
CA GLU A 457 -7.12 15.03 2.03
C GLU A 457 -6.05 15.65 2.93
N VAL A 458 -5.04 16.28 2.34
CA VAL A 458 -3.94 16.93 3.07
C VAL A 458 -3.98 18.43 2.79
N ASN A 459 -4.27 19.20 3.83
CA ASN A 459 -4.39 20.64 3.74
C ASN A 459 -3.33 21.30 4.61
N PHE A 460 -2.48 22.12 4.01
CA PHE A 460 -1.48 22.93 4.70
C PHE A 460 -1.93 24.37 4.84
N TRP A 461 -1.50 25.02 5.91
CA TRP A 461 -1.59 26.48 6.08
C TRP A 461 -0.43 27.01 6.91
N GLU A 462 -0.13 28.27 6.70
CA GLU A 462 0.91 28.96 7.47
C GLU A 462 0.29 29.53 8.75
N VAL A 463 0.91 29.24 9.90
CA VAL A 463 0.55 29.81 11.20
C VAL A 463 1.78 30.50 11.78
N SER A 464 1.76 31.83 11.76
CA SER A 464 2.95 32.63 12.11
C SER A 464 4.15 32.25 11.22
N ASP A 465 5.19 31.65 11.80
CA ASP A 465 6.40 31.24 11.09
C ASP A 465 6.52 29.71 10.92
N SER A 466 5.44 28.97 11.19
CA SER A 466 5.38 27.51 11.11
C SER A 466 4.32 27.07 10.08
N LEU A 467 4.38 25.79 9.67
CA LEU A 467 3.35 25.17 8.86
C LEU A 467 2.53 24.20 9.71
N GLU A 468 1.23 24.25 9.59
CA GLU A 468 0.32 23.24 10.08
C GLU A 468 -0.30 22.49 8.90
N ALA A 469 -0.58 21.21 9.10
CA ALA A 469 -1.22 20.35 8.12
C ALA A 469 -2.34 19.57 8.78
N ALA A 470 -3.56 19.67 8.27
CA ALA A 470 -4.65 18.76 8.60
C ALA A 470 -4.69 17.63 7.57
N TRP A 471 -4.68 16.40 8.08
CA TRP A 471 -4.84 15.18 7.32
C TRP A 471 -6.20 14.60 7.64
N CYS A 472 -7.14 14.73 6.72
CA CYS A 472 -8.48 14.18 6.80
C CYS A 472 -8.54 12.90 5.96
N TYR A 473 -9.07 11.81 6.49
CA TYR A 473 -9.04 10.49 5.85
C TYR A 473 -10.33 9.72 6.05
N SER A 474 -10.60 8.80 5.13
CA SER A 474 -11.75 7.89 5.22
C SER A 474 -11.50 6.82 6.28
N THR A 475 -12.36 6.78 7.30
CA THR A 475 -12.32 5.73 8.34
C THR A 475 -12.82 4.38 7.86
N ASP A 476 -13.42 4.32 6.65
CA ASP A 476 -13.71 3.06 5.98
C ASP A 476 -12.45 2.36 5.47
N LEU A 477 -11.33 3.10 5.29
CA LEU A 477 -10.10 2.61 4.69
C LEU A 477 -8.91 2.60 5.65
N PHE A 478 -8.80 3.60 6.54
CA PHE A 478 -7.61 3.82 7.33
C PHE A 478 -7.91 3.86 8.83
N ALA A 479 -7.00 3.28 9.60
CA ALA A 479 -6.92 3.46 11.04
C ALA A 479 -6.18 4.78 11.37
N ALA A 480 -6.51 5.40 12.49
CA ALA A 480 -5.86 6.64 12.94
C ALA A 480 -4.33 6.48 13.09
N GLY A 481 -3.87 5.32 13.55
CA GLY A 481 -2.44 5.02 13.69
C GLY A 481 -1.68 5.06 12.37
N THR A 482 -2.25 4.55 11.30
CA THR A 482 -1.65 4.54 9.95
C THR A 482 -1.46 5.95 9.42
N ILE A 483 -2.46 6.82 9.56
CA ILE A 483 -2.36 8.22 9.12
C ILE A 483 -1.38 9.02 9.97
N THR A 484 -1.35 8.75 11.29
CA THR A 484 -0.37 9.38 12.19
C THR A 484 1.06 9.00 11.78
N GLN A 485 1.31 7.75 11.48
CA GLN A 485 2.61 7.25 11.01
C GLN A 485 2.97 7.84 9.64
N MET A 486 2.01 7.88 8.70
CA MET A 486 2.21 8.49 7.38
C MET A 486 2.59 9.98 7.50
N GLY A 487 1.95 10.73 8.40
CA GLY A 487 2.30 12.12 8.69
C GLY A 487 3.71 12.27 9.27
N GLN A 488 4.12 11.37 10.16
CA GLN A 488 5.48 11.34 10.70
C GLN A 488 6.52 11.03 9.61
N HIS A 489 6.23 10.08 8.72
CA HIS A 489 7.09 9.79 7.57
C HIS A 489 7.22 10.97 6.63
N PHE A 490 6.14 11.74 6.44
CA PHE A 490 6.20 12.95 5.66
C PHE A 490 7.10 14.01 6.29
N GLN A 491 7.04 14.21 7.62
CA GLN A 491 7.95 15.12 8.35
C GLN A 491 9.41 14.69 8.22
N ASN A 492 9.68 13.38 8.34
CA ASN A 492 11.02 12.83 8.16
C ASN A 492 11.55 13.08 6.73
N LEU A 493 10.71 12.84 5.71
CA LEU A 493 11.03 13.15 4.31
C LEU A 493 11.36 14.62 4.10
N LEU A 494 10.51 15.53 4.60
CA LEU A 494 10.74 16.97 4.51
C LEU A 494 12.07 17.37 5.18
N THR A 495 12.40 16.74 6.31
CA THR A 495 13.67 16.96 7.01
C THR A 495 14.86 16.47 6.18
N ALA A 496 14.76 15.29 5.57
CA ALA A 496 15.80 14.74 4.69
C ALA A 496 15.98 15.58 3.42
N ILE A 497 14.91 16.04 2.81
CA ILE A 497 14.91 16.93 1.65
C ILE A 497 15.60 18.27 1.99
N ALA A 498 15.23 18.87 3.12
CA ALA A 498 15.83 20.13 3.58
C ALA A 498 17.32 19.99 3.92
N ALA A 499 17.79 18.79 4.30
CA ALA A 499 19.19 18.50 4.58
C ALA A 499 20.01 18.29 3.29
N ASN A 500 19.48 17.53 2.32
CA ASN A 500 20.17 17.27 1.05
C ASN A 500 19.17 17.01 -0.10
N PRO A 501 18.72 18.03 -0.82
CA PRO A 501 17.78 17.88 -1.91
C PRO A 501 18.38 17.28 -3.21
N SER A 502 19.71 17.05 -3.25
CA SER A 502 20.39 16.45 -4.40
C SER A 502 20.37 14.91 -4.38
N LEU A 503 19.93 14.29 -3.29
CA LEU A 503 19.77 12.85 -3.21
C LEU A 503 18.67 12.35 -4.14
N GLY A 504 18.82 11.11 -4.63
CA GLY A 504 17.75 10.37 -5.29
C GLY A 504 16.54 10.22 -4.35
N ILE A 505 15.34 10.34 -4.90
CA ILE A 505 14.10 10.37 -4.09
C ILE A 505 13.90 9.10 -3.25
N PHE A 506 14.44 7.96 -3.68
CA PHE A 506 14.38 6.71 -2.91
C PHE A 506 15.52 6.56 -1.89
N GLU A 507 16.54 7.43 -1.93
CA GLU A 507 17.61 7.50 -0.93
C GLU A 507 17.23 8.39 0.26
N LEU A 508 16.22 9.23 0.09
CA LEU A 508 15.71 10.09 1.16
C LEU A 508 15.14 9.26 2.32
N ARG A 509 15.61 9.57 3.52
CA ARG A 509 15.15 8.89 4.74
C ARG A 509 13.71 9.25 5.06
N MET A 510 12.84 8.24 5.02
CA MET A 510 11.43 8.36 5.39
C MET A 510 11.18 7.75 6.77
N LEU A 511 11.72 6.57 7.03
CA LEU A 511 11.61 5.87 8.31
C LEU A 511 12.50 6.53 9.37
N SER A 512 12.01 6.59 10.60
CA SER A 512 12.82 6.95 11.76
C SER A 512 13.90 5.90 12.03
N ASP A 513 14.94 6.26 12.78
CA ASP A 513 15.99 5.32 13.17
C ASP A 513 15.41 4.17 14.03
N ALA A 514 14.39 4.45 14.84
CA ALA A 514 13.72 3.44 15.67
C ALA A 514 12.94 2.43 14.80
N GLU A 515 12.15 2.90 13.84
CA GLU A 515 11.42 2.03 12.90
C GLU A 515 12.38 1.21 12.04
N ARG A 516 13.44 1.84 11.55
CA ARG A 516 14.46 1.15 10.77
C ARG A 516 15.15 0.06 11.60
N HIS A 517 15.47 0.34 12.85
CA HIS A 517 16.04 -0.66 13.76
C HIS A 517 15.05 -1.79 14.03
N GLN A 518 13.76 -1.47 14.23
CA GLN A 518 12.73 -2.48 14.43
C GLN A 518 12.61 -3.43 13.23
N LEU A 519 12.52 -2.89 12.00
CA LEU A 519 12.34 -3.66 10.77
C LEU A 519 13.59 -4.47 10.38
N LEU A 520 14.78 -3.91 10.58
CA LEU A 520 16.02 -4.53 10.11
C LEU A 520 16.75 -5.37 11.18
N ALA A 521 16.59 -5.02 12.46
CA ALA A 521 17.28 -5.68 13.57
C ALA A 521 16.32 -6.42 14.50
N SER A 522 15.44 -5.71 15.26
CA SER A 522 14.67 -6.34 16.34
C SER A 522 13.78 -7.49 15.87
N TRP A 523 13.13 -7.37 14.71
CA TRP A 523 12.31 -8.44 14.14
C TRP A 523 13.14 -9.56 13.50
N ASN A 524 14.44 -9.36 13.35
CA ASN A 524 15.42 -10.31 12.82
C ASN A 524 16.38 -10.86 13.88
N GLU A 525 16.13 -10.60 15.18
CA GLU A 525 16.84 -11.21 16.31
C GLU A 525 16.40 -12.66 16.50
N THR A 526 16.66 -13.49 15.51
CA THR A 526 16.23 -14.89 15.45
C THR A 526 17.34 -15.87 15.76
N GLN A 527 18.52 -15.38 16.11
CA GLN A 527 19.69 -16.22 16.34
C GLN A 527 19.51 -17.14 17.55
N THR A 528 19.69 -18.42 17.36
CA THR A 528 19.74 -19.45 18.39
C THR A 528 20.91 -20.38 18.15
N ASP A 529 21.43 -20.99 19.22
CA ASP A 529 22.47 -21.98 19.09
C ASP A 529 21.89 -23.30 18.54
N TYR A 530 22.54 -23.86 17.56
CA TYR A 530 22.22 -25.17 16.98
C TYR A 530 23.50 -25.85 16.46
N PRO A 531 23.50 -27.18 16.18
CA PRO A 531 24.69 -27.89 15.72
C PRO A 531 25.05 -27.52 14.28
N GLN A 532 25.62 -26.32 14.08
CA GLN A 532 25.93 -25.77 12.78
C GLN A 532 27.15 -26.40 12.07
N ASN A 533 28.00 -27.09 12.82
CA ASN A 533 29.27 -27.68 12.35
C ASN A 533 29.20 -29.20 12.17
N GLN A 534 28.03 -29.83 12.43
CA GLN A 534 27.84 -31.26 12.32
C GLN A 534 27.03 -31.63 11.07
N CYS A 535 27.36 -32.72 10.41
CA CYS A 535 26.54 -33.22 9.32
C CYS A 535 25.31 -33.96 9.82
N ILE A 536 24.26 -34.03 9.02
CA ILE A 536 22.97 -34.70 9.31
C ILE A 536 23.24 -36.15 9.82
N TYR A 537 24.09 -36.92 9.10
CA TYR A 537 24.35 -38.29 9.47
C TYR A 537 25.07 -38.41 10.83
N GLN A 538 25.94 -37.47 11.21
CA GLN A 538 26.65 -37.48 12.52
C GLN A 538 25.64 -37.23 13.66
N LEU A 539 24.73 -36.30 13.48
CA LEU A 539 23.65 -36.05 14.44
C LEU A 539 22.71 -37.26 14.58
N PHE A 540 22.43 -37.95 13.46
CA PHE A 540 21.67 -39.20 13.50
C PHE A 540 22.43 -40.28 14.28
N GLU A 541 23.74 -40.45 14.08
CA GLU A 541 24.58 -41.38 14.81
C GLU A 541 24.64 -41.09 16.32
N GLU A 542 24.54 -39.84 16.71
CA GLU A 542 24.39 -39.47 18.12
C GLU A 542 23.05 -39.96 18.69
N GLN A 543 21.94 -39.85 17.94
CA GLN A 543 20.67 -40.42 18.36
C GLN A 543 20.73 -41.96 18.48
N VAL A 544 21.39 -42.63 17.57
CA VAL A 544 21.62 -44.09 17.63
C VAL A 544 22.33 -44.49 18.94
N LYS A 545 23.34 -43.72 19.35
CA LYS A 545 24.08 -43.98 20.61
C LYS A 545 23.19 -43.82 21.83
N HIS A 546 22.26 -42.88 21.82
CA HIS A 546 21.37 -42.58 22.94
C HIS A 546 20.16 -43.53 22.98
N ASN A 547 19.60 -43.89 21.83
CA ASN A 547 18.33 -44.59 21.68
C ASN A 547 18.39 -45.74 20.69
N PRO A 548 19.33 -46.71 20.77
CA PRO A 548 19.59 -47.72 19.74
C PRO A 548 18.36 -48.60 19.44
N ASP A 549 17.61 -48.98 20.48
CA ASP A 549 16.48 -49.92 20.38
C ASP A 549 15.13 -49.24 20.09
N SER A 550 15.11 -47.88 20.09
CA SER A 550 13.89 -47.12 19.74
C SER A 550 13.54 -47.32 18.28
N ILE A 551 12.25 -47.39 17.98
CA ILE A 551 11.76 -47.47 16.59
C ILE A 551 12.03 -46.13 15.90
N ALA A 552 12.81 -46.18 14.80
CA ALA A 552 13.11 -45.00 13.99
C ALA A 552 12.08 -44.79 12.86
N VAL A 553 11.68 -45.88 12.20
CA VAL A 553 10.79 -45.80 11.03
C VAL A 553 9.84 -47.00 10.96
N VAL A 554 8.59 -46.73 10.53
CA VAL A 554 7.55 -47.75 10.34
C VAL A 554 6.92 -47.57 8.96
N PHE A 555 6.72 -48.66 8.25
CA PHE A 555 5.96 -48.70 6.97
C PHE A 555 5.24 -50.04 6.84
N GLU A 556 3.90 -50.00 6.62
CA GLU A 556 3.06 -51.22 6.36
C GLU A 556 3.31 -52.39 7.37
N GLY A 557 3.42 -52.04 8.64
CA GLY A 557 3.62 -53.00 9.71
C GLY A 557 5.07 -53.49 9.87
N GLN A 558 5.96 -53.16 8.95
CA GLN A 558 7.40 -53.35 9.13
C GLN A 558 8.03 -52.16 9.84
N GLN A 559 9.07 -52.40 10.62
CA GLN A 559 9.75 -51.36 11.38
C GLN A 559 11.25 -51.57 11.44
N LEU A 560 12.01 -50.49 11.60
CA LEU A 560 13.44 -50.53 11.92
C LEU A 560 13.68 -49.69 13.17
N THR A 561 14.51 -50.23 14.06
CA THR A 561 15.10 -49.49 15.18
C THR A 561 16.15 -48.49 14.66
N TYR A 562 16.56 -47.53 15.49
CA TYR A 562 17.66 -46.61 15.15
C TYR A 562 18.95 -47.37 14.85
N SER A 563 19.27 -48.42 15.60
CA SER A 563 20.43 -49.29 15.37
C SER A 563 20.34 -50.05 14.07
N GLU A 564 19.18 -50.63 13.73
CA GLU A 564 18.99 -51.39 12.49
C GLU A 564 19.03 -50.45 11.26
N LEU A 565 18.41 -49.30 11.34
CA LEU A 565 18.46 -48.29 10.29
C LEU A 565 19.92 -47.81 10.07
N ASN A 566 20.67 -47.54 11.16
CA ASN A 566 22.06 -47.15 11.08
C ASN A 566 22.92 -48.23 10.39
N SER A 567 22.72 -49.48 10.81
CA SER A 567 23.48 -50.61 10.24
C SER A 567 23.24 -50.81 8.74
N ARG A 568 21.96 -50.75 8.31
CA ARG A 568 21.61 -50.82 6.87
C ARG A 568 22.15 -49.63 6.08
N ALA A 569 22.05 -48.42 6.65
CA ALA A 569 22.61 -47.24 6.01
C ALA A 569 24.14 -47.26 5.90
N ASN A 570 24.83 -47.84 6.91
CA ASN A 570 26.29 -48.05 6.88
C ASN A 570 26.68 -49.02 5.75
N GLN A 571 25.98 -50.14 5.64
CA GLN A 571 26.25 -51.14 4.58
C GLN A 571 26.09 -50.49 3.21
N LEU A 572 25.01 -49.74 2.98
CA LEU A 572 24.80 -49.02 1.73
C LEU A 572 25.90 -47.98 1.48
N ALA A 573 26.29 -47.22 2.50
CA ALA A 573 27.33 -46.20 2.41
C ALA A 573 28.71 -46.80 2.02
N HIS A 574 29.10 -47.93 2.68
CA HIS A 574 30.31 -48.64 2.33
C HIS A 574 30.26 -49.23 0.89
N TYR A 575 29.12 -49.73 0.48
CA TYR A 575 28.89 -50.19 -0.88
C TYR A 575 29.04 -49.07 -1.92
N LEU A 576 28.42 -47.91 -1.69
CA LEU A 576 28.57 -46.73 -2.54
C LEU A 576 30.04 -46.27 -2.63
N LYS A 577 30.77 -46.26 -1.53
CA LYS A 577 32.21 -45.97 -1.54
C LYS A 577 32.99 -46.97 -2.37
N SER A 578 32.62 -48.26 -2.33
CA SER A 578 33.28 -49.29 -3.16
C SER A 578 33.03 -49.07 -4.66
N LEU A 579 31.94 -48.42 -5.03
CA LEU A 579 31.63 -48.01 -6.40
C LEU A 579 32.35 -46.72 -6.82
N GLY A 580 33.14 -46.09 -5.96
CA GLY A 580 34.04 -44.98 -6.28
C GLY A 580 33.40 -43.61 -6.18
N VAL A 581 32.36 -43.40 -5.34
CA VAL A 581 31.84 -42.06 -5.10
C VAL A 581 32.83 -41.22 -4.27
N GLU A 582 33.01 -39.97 -4.72
CA GLU A 582 33.87 -38.98 -4.09
C GLU A 582 33.05 -37.93 -3.28
N THR A 583 33.72 -37.16 -2.46
CA THR A 583 33.09 -36.11 -1.66
C THR A 583 32.44 -35.03 -2.56
N ASP A 584 31.25 -34.51 -2.18
CA ASP A 584 30.46 -33.53 -2.90
C ASP A 584 29.91 -34.01 -4.27
N GLU A 585 30.07 -35.29 -4.61
CA GLU A 585 29.35 -35.85 -5.76
C GLU A 585 27.84 -36.00 -5.45
N LEU A 586 27.07 -36.20 -6.49
CA LEU A 586 25.63 -36.40 -6.41
C LEU A 586 25.26 -37.86 -6.68
N VAL A 587 24.32 -38.39 -5.91
CA VAL A 587 23.72 -39.70 -6.13
C VAL A 587 22.22 -39.52 -6.29
N ALA A 588 21.66 -39.97 -7.42
CA ALA A 588 20.22 -39.91 -7.62
C ALA A 588 19.50 -41.05 -6.85
N ILE A 589 18.31 -40.78 -6.38
CA ILE A 589 17.42 -41.75 -5.75
C ILE A 589 16.02 -41.63 -6.32
N CYS A 590 15.53 -42.69 -6.95
CA CYS A 590 14.20 -42.80 -7.54
C CYS A 590 13.52 -44.06 -7.03
N VAL A 591 12.79 -43.94 -5.93
CA VAL A 591 12.18 -45.08 -5.21
C VAL A 591 10.77 -44.71 -4.77
N GLU A 592 9.90 -45.69 -4.61
CA GLU A 592 8.62 -45.52 -3.93
C GLU A 592 8.80 -45.39 -2.43
N ARG A 593 7.73 -44.99 -1.75
CA ARG A 593 7.69 -44.89 -0.27
C ARG A 593 7.94 -46.25 0.37
N SER A 594 8.99 -46.36 1.16
CA SER A 594 9.40 -47.64 1.76
C SER A 594 10.45 -47.41 2.88
N LEU A 595 10.82 -48.46 3.59
CA LEU A 595 11.93 -48.42 4.54
C LEU A 595 13.26 -48.18 3.79
N GLU A 596 13.41 -48.75 2.61
CA GLU A 596 14.55 -48.65 1.73
C GLU A 596 14.79 -47.20 1.27
N MET A 597 13.72 -46.42 1.14
CA MET A 597 13.81 -44.97 0.84
C MET A 597 14.61 -44.24 1.92
N ILE A 598 14.32 -44.48 3.18
CA ILE A 598 15.01 -43.83 4.31
C ILE A 598 16.44 -44.36 4.43
N VAL A 599 16.65 -45.67 4.24
CA VAL A 599 17.99 -46.29 4.19
C VAL A 599 18.81 -45.67 3.05
N GLY A 600 18.20 -45.46 1.87
CA GLY A 600 18.84 -44.85 0.70
C GLY A 600 19.31 -43.41 0.99
N LEU A 601 18.41 -42.54 1.49
CA LEU A 601 18.76 -41.15 1.81
C LEU A 601 19.90 -41.08 2.84
N LEU A 602 19.80 -41.85 3.95
CA LEU A 602 20.79 -41.85 5.01
C LEU A 602 22.11 -42.44 4.54
N GLY A 603 22.07 -43.55 3.74
CA GLY A 603 23.26 -44.20 3.20
C GLY A 603 24.07 -43.31 2.24
N ILE A 604 23.38 -42.52 1.39
CA ILE A 604 24.00 -41.49 0.55
C ILE A 604 24.75 -40.49 1.40
N LEU A 605 24.06 -39.87 2.41
CA LEU A 605 24.69 -38.87 3.27
C LEU A 605 25.88 -39.45 4.06
N LYS A 606 25.79 -40.66 4.53
CA LYS A 606 26.90 -41.37 5.24
C LYS A 606 28.08 -41.61 4.33
N ALA A 607 27.84 -41.85 3.05
CA ALA A 607 28.91 -41.96 2.06
C ALA A 607 29.61 -40.60 1.79
N GLY A 608 29.16 -39.51 2.40
CA GLY A 608 29.74 -38.18 2.24
C GLY A 608 29.41 -37.53 0.90
N VAL A 609 28.26 -37.85 0.34
CA VAL A 609 27.74 -37.31 -0.94
C VAL A 609 26.30 -36.84 -0.76
N ALA A 610 25.79 -36.02 -1.69
CA ALA A 610 24.44 -35.45 -1.62
C ALA A 610 23.43 -36.26 -2.46
N TYR A 611 22.20 -36.34 -2.02
CA TYR A 611 21.15 -37.03 -2.77
C TYR A 611 20.40 -36.11 -3.72
N VAL A 612 19.97 -36.66 -4.87
CA VAL A 612 19.07 -36.02 -5.83
C VAL A 612 17.79 -36.85 -5.86
N PRO A 613 16.73 -36.45 -5.16
CA PRO A 613 15.50 -37.23 -5.14
C PRO A 613 14.72 -37.00 -6.43
N ILE A 614 14.23 -38.08 -7.02
CA ILE A 614 13.46 -38.10 -8.25
C ILE A 614 12.13 -38.79 -7.98
N ASP A 615 11.04 -38.12 -8.32
CA ASP A 615 9.70 -38.72 -8.24
C ASP A 615 9.53 -39.72 -9.39
N PRO A 616 9.22 -41.01 -9.11
CA PRO A 616 8.96 -41.99 -10.13
C PRO A 616 7.75 -41.67 -11.05
N ASP A 617 6.83 -40.81 -10.56
CA ASP A 617 5.68 -40.35 -11.35
C ASP A 617 6.03 -39.19 -12.33
N TYR A 618 7.27 -38.70 -12.35
CA TYR A 618 7.69 -37.69 -13.32
C TYR A 618 7.70 -38.24 -14.76
N PRO A 619 7.37 -37.39 -15.77
CA PRO A 619 7.59 -37.76 -17.17
C PRO A 619 9.02 -38.19 -17.45
N ALA A 620 9.21 -39.15 -18.34
CA ALA A 620 10.54 -39.72 -18.68
C ALA A 620 11.54 -38.63 -19.14
N GLU A 621 11.06 -37.61 -19.87
CA GLU A 621 11.88 -36.46 -20.30
C GLU A 621 12.40 -35.67 -19.09
N ARG A 622 11.56 -35.47 -18.08
CA ARG A 622 11.96 -34.73 -16.84
C ARG A 622 13.00 -35.53 -16.05
N ILE A 623 12.80 -36.84 -15.91
CA ILE A 623 13.79 -37.72 -15.26
C ILE A 623 15.11 -37.67 -16.04
N SER A 624 15.06 -37.83 -17.38
CA SER A 624 16.24 -37.74 -18.25
C SER A 624 16.98 -36.42 -18.10
N PHE A 625 16.25 -35.31 -18.08
CA PHE A 625 16.82 -33.97 -17.86
C PHE A 625 17.55 -33.87 -16.52
N ILE A 626 16.93 -34.30 -15.42
CA ILE A 626 17.54 -34.27 -14.07
C ILE A 626 18.82 -35.09 -14.04
N LEU A 627 18.80 -36.30 -14.58
CA LEU A 627 19.98 -37.18 -14.63
C LEU A 627 21.11 -36.59 -15.47
N GLN A 628 20.80 -35.92 -16.58
CA GLN A 628 21.79 -35.24 -17.44
C GLN A 628 22.37 -33.98 -16.78
N ASP A 629 21.50 -33.13 -16.20
CA ASP A 629 21.92 -31.85 -15.58
C ASP A 629 22.78 -32.08 -14.32
N THR A 630 22.49 -33.15 -13.56
CA THR A 630 23.24 -33.55 -12.36
C THR A 630 24.49 -34.35 -12.65
N GLN A 631 24.58 -34.98 -13.81
CA GLN A 631 25.67 -35.86 -14.20
C GLN A 631 25.98 -36.97 -13.17
N VAL A 632 24.94 -37.48 -12.51
CA VAL A 632 25.11 -38.51 -11.47
C VAL A 632 25.68 -39.79 -12.03
N LYS A 633 26.66 -40.39 -11.32
CA LYS A 633 27.29 -41.65 -11.67
C LYS A 633 26.52 -42.88 -11.19
N ILE A 634 25.71 -42.68 -10.12
CA ILE A 634 24.94 -43.75 -9.47
C ILE A 634 23.49 -43.30 -9.30
N LEU A 635 22.57 -44.19 -9.65
CA LEU A 635 21.14 -44.07 -9.43
C LEU A 635 20.66 -45.22 -8.54
N LEU A 636 20.13 -44.87 -7.36
CA LEU A 636 19.45 -45.83 -6.49
C LEU A 636 17.98 -45.94 -6.90
N THR A 637 17.49 -47.19 -7.03
CA THR A 637 16.09 -47.47 -7.40
C THR A 637 15.64 -48.78 -6.76
N CYS A 638 14.43 -49.26 -7.14
CA CYS A 638 13.91 -50.61 -6.85
C CYS A 638 13.70 -51.39 -8.15
N GLU A 639 13.71 -52.71 -8.08
CA GLU A 639 13.53 -53.58 -9.25
C GLU A 639 12.24 -53.29 -10.03
N SER A 640 11.15 -52.95 -9.30
CA SER A 640 9.86 -52.56 -9.88
C SER A 640 9.93 -51.33 -10.79
N LEU A 641 10.83 -50.39 -10.53
CA LEU A 641 10.98 -49.14 -11.26
C LEU A 641 12.08 -49.20 -12.34
N GLU A 642 13.02 -50.12 -12.26
CA GLU A 642 14.19 -50.23 -13.15
C GLU A 642 13.82 -50.17 -14.63
N SER A 643 12.75 -50.86 -15.04
CA SER A 643 12.29 -50.89 -16.43
C SER A 643 11.58 -49.61 -16.90
N SER A 644 11.10 -48.79 -16.00
CA SER A 644 10.39 -47.54 -16.32
C SER A 644 11.31 -46.32 -16.39
N LEU A 645 12.57 -46.49 -15.93
CA LEU A 645 13.54 -45.40 -15.93
C LEU A 645 14.14 -45.19 -17.34
N PRO A 646 14.41 -43.97 -17.75
CA PRO A 646 15.07 -43.67 -18.99
C PRO A 646 16.51 -44.21 -18.98
N ASN A 647 17.05 -44.48 -20.17
CA ASN A 647 18.44 -44.94 -20.32
C ASN A 647 19.42 -44.01 -19.62
N HIS A 648 20.18 -44.54 -18.67
CA HIS A 648 21.17 -43.84 -17.88
C HIS A 648 22.54 -44.43 -18.09
N GLN A 649 23.59 -43.59 -18.22
CA GLN A 649 24.97 -44.06 -18.45
C GLN A 649 25.67 -44.47 -17.14
N GLY A 650 25.10 -44.13 -15.99
CA GLY A 650 25.64 -44.48 -14.69
C GLY A 650 25.29 -45.89 -14.21
N ILE A 651 25.77 -46.21 -13.02
CA ILE A 651 25.49 -47.47 -12.34
C ILE A 651 24.11 -47.41 -11.73
N VAL A 652 23.23 -48.34 -12.03
CA VAL A 652 21.94 -48.52 -11.39
C VAL A 652 22.10 -49.52 -10.26
N VAL A 653 21.66 -49.14 -9.02
CA VAL A 653 21.66 -50.00 -7.84
C VAL A 653 20.24 -50.17 -7.35
N CYS A 654 19.71 -51.39 -7.36
CA CYS A 654 18.37 -51.70 -6.88
C CYS A 654 18.43 -52.08 -5.38
N LEU A 655 17.86 -51.21 -4.53
CA LEU A 655 17.95 -51.39 -3.06
C LEU A 655 17.30 -52.66 -2.52
N ASP A 656 16.39 -53.25 -3.28
CA ASP A 656 15.77 -54.58 -2.99
C ASP A 656 16.57 -55.74 -3.59
N LYS A 657 16.80 -55.76 -4.87
CA LYS A 657 17.44 -56.80 -5.62
C LYS A 657 18.93 -56.97 -5.25
N ASP A 658 19.67 -55.89 -5.18
CA ASP A 658 21.10 -55.89 -4.91
C ASP A 658 21.43 -55.92 -3.40
N TRP A 659 20.42 -56.02 -2.53
CA TRP A 659 20.62 -56.01 -1.09
C TRP A 659 21.51 -57.18 -0.63
N GLN A 660 21.49 -58.31 -1.33
CA GLN A 660 22.39 -59.45 -1.00
C GLN A 660 23.87 -59.09 -1.13
N GLN A 661 24.21 -58.14 -1.99
CA GLN A 661 25.59 -57.63 -2.12
C GLN A 661 25.85 -56.53 -1.13
N ILE A 662 24.89 -55.62 -0.96
CA ILE A 662 24.99 -54.47 -0.09
C ILE A 662 25.16 -54.91 1.40
N ASN A 663 24.44 -55.94 1.82
CA ASN A 663 24.49 -56.46 3.20
C ASN A 663 25.81 -57.18 3.59
N GLN A 664 26.68 -57.43 2.63
CA GLN A 664 28.03 -57.95 2.88
C GLN A 664 29.01 -56.83 3.28
N ALA A 665 28.65 -55.57 3.13
CA ALA A 665 29.49 -54.44 3.50
C ALA A 665 29.51 -54.23 5.03
N SER A 666 30.43 -53.39 5.51
CA SER A 666 30.62 -53.13 6.93
C SER A 666 29.39 -52.46 7.58
N LEU A 667 29.11 -52.88 8.83
CA LEU A 667 28.08 -52.28 9.67
C LEU A 667 28.58 -51.04 10.45
N GLU A 668 29.89 -50.79 10.44
CA GLU A 668 30.53 -49.74 11.21
C GLU A 668 30.30 -48.37 10.55
N ASN A 669 30.19 -47.31 11.36
CA ASN A 669 30.06 -45.96 10.87
C ASN A 669 31.25 -45.55 10.01
N LEU A 670 30.99 -44.89 8.90
CA LEU A 670 32.02 -44.28 8.07
C LEU A 670 32.51 -42.97 8.66
N ASN A 671 33.80 -42.77 8.65
CA ASN A 671 34.38 -41.49 9.03
C ASN A 671 34.61 -40.66 7.76
N SER A 672 33.56 -40.01 7.27
CA SER A 672 33.62 -39.16 6.07
C SER A 672 34.18 -37.77 6.43
N ALA A 673 35.20 -37.33 5.71
CA ALA A 673 35.86 -36.02 5.94
C ALA A 673 35.10 -34.89 5.27
N ILE A 674 33.81 -34.72 5.64
CA ILE A 674 32.96 -33.62 5.16
C ILE A 674 32.53 -32.72 6.32
N SER A 675 32.21 -31.47 6.01
CA SER A 675 31.70 -30.46 6.96
C SER A 675 30.20 -30.21 6.75
N ALA A 676 29.59 -29.51 7.68
CA ALA A 676 28.21 -29.15 7.56
C ALA A 676 27.91 -28.20 6.38
N ASP A 677 28.94 -27.56 5.81
CA ASP A 677 28.83 -26.72 4.60
C ASP A 677 28.75 -27.55 3.32
N ASN A 678 29.12 -28.84 3.35
CA ASN A 678 28.97 -29.72 2.19
C ASN A 678 27.48 -29.92 1.86
N LEU A 679 27.22 -30.42 0.63
CA LEU A 679 25.86 -30.61 0.12
C LEU A 679 25.16 -31.75 0.83
N ALA A 680 23.89 -31.55 1.19
CA ALA A 680 23.00 -32.58 1.66
C ALA A 680 22.11 -33.10 0.53
N TYR A 681 21.56 -32.20 -0.28
CA TYR A 681 20.70 -32.60 -1.40
C TYR A 681 20.60 -31.53 -2.50
N VAL A 682 20.07 -31.95 -3.65
CA VAL A 682 19.65 -31.08 -4.75
C VAL A 682 18.21 -31.43 -5.12
N ILE A 683 17.26 -30.51 -4.84
CA ILE A 683 15.86 -30.68 -5.22
C ILE A 683 15.53 -29.77 -6.42
N TYR A 684 14.86 -30.35 -7.43
CA TYR A 684 14.50 -29.66 -8.65
C TYR A 684 13.14 -29.00 -8.53
N THR A 685 13.08 -27.70 -8.88
CA THR A 685 11.85 -26.90 -8.96
C THR A 685 11.62 -26.43 -10.38
N SER A 686 10.39 -26.00 -10.71
CA SER A 686 10.07 -25.36 -11.98
C SER A 686 10.91 -24.08 -12.19
N GLY A 687 11.29 -23.80 -13.42
CA GLY A 687 12.08 -22.62 -13.79
C GLY A 687 11.34 -21.68 -14.72
N SER A 688 11.46 -20.38 -14.51
CA SER A 688 10.81 -19.33 -15.30
C SER A 688 11.15 -19.33 -16.80
N THR A 689 12.25 -20.00 -17.17
CA THR A 689 12.70 -20.15 -18.57
C THR A 689 12.22 -21.45 -19.21
N GLY A 690 11.30 -22.18 -18.59
CA GLY A 690 10.83 -23.48 -19.09
C GLY A 690 11.75 -24.66 -18.78
N THR A 691 12.85 -24.44 -18.07
CA THR A 691 13.82 -25.50 -17.73
C THR A 691 13.87 -25.65 -16.20
N PRO A 692 13.70 -26.87 -15.65
CA PRO A 692 13.80 -27.11 -14.22
C PRO A 692 15.17 -26.69 -13.67
N LYS A 693 15.18 -26.20 -12.41
CA LYS A 693 16.39 -25.75 -11.72
C LYS A 693 16.61 -26.55 -10.44
N GLY A 694 17.83 -27.04 -10.24
CA GLY A 694 18.22 -27.78 -9.05
C GLY A 694 18.67 -26.84 -7.94
N VAL A 695 17.98 -26.83 -6.82
CA VAL A 695 18.31 -26.04 -5.62
C VAL A 695 19.26 -26.80 -4.75
N VAL A 696 20.44 -26.25 -4.48
CA VAL A 696 21.58 -26.90 -3.82
C VAL A 696 21.59 -26.54 -2.33
N VAL A 697 21.30 -27.51 -1.46
CA VAL A 697 21.14 -27.32 -0.02
C VAL A 697 22.23 -28.01 0.77
N THR A 698 22.73 -27.37 1.85
CA THR A 698 23.79 -27.89 2.73
C THR A 698 23.23 -28.59 3.97
N HIS A 699 24.09 -29.39 4.64
CA HIS A 699 23.72 -30.02 5.93
C HIS A 699 23.34 -28.99 6.97
N GLN A 700 24.09 -27.88 7.07
CA GLN A 700 23.84 -26.80 8.02
C GLN A 700 22.42 -26.23 7.89
N ALA A 701 21.96 -26.02 6.64
CA ALA A 701 20.65 -25.48 6.36
C ALA A 701 19.51 -26.39 6.82
N VAL A 702 19.72 -27.73 6.71
CA VAL A 702 18.77 -28.73 7.23
C VAL A 702 18.77 -28.74 8.77
N ASN A 703 19.95 -28.69 9.40
CA ASN A 703 20.06 -28.67 10.86
C ASN A 703 19.30 -27.48 11.47
N ARG A 704 19.42 -26.26 10.85
CA ARG A 704 18.70 -25.06 11.24
C ARG A 704 17.18 -25.26 11.20
N LEU A 705 16.67 -26.03 10.25
CA LEU A 705 15.24 -26.24 10.09
C LEU A 705 14.63 -27.01 11.27
N VAL A 706 15.34 -28.00 11.80
CA VAL A 706 14.75 -29.01 12.69
C VAL A 706 15.35 -29.08 14.09
N LEU A 707 16.45 -28.37 14.39
CA LEU A 707 17.12 -28.40 15.67
C LEU A 707 17.11 -27.04 16.36
N ASN A 708 16.72 -27.00 17.63
CA ASN A 708 16.64 -25.76 18.45
C ASN A 708 15.90 -24.62 17.79
N THR A 709 14.88 -24.94 17.01
CA THR A 709 14.06 -23.96 16.30
C THR A 709 12.93 -23.39 17.20
N ASN A 710 12.39 -22.23 16.84
CA ASN A 710 11.39 -21.52 17.66
C ASN A 710 9.92 -21.85 17.32
N TYR A 711 9.66 -22.63 16.26
CA TYR A 711 8.28 -22.95 15.84
C TYR A 711 7.82 -24.34 16.29
N ILE A 712 8.71 -25.30 16.42
CA ILE A 712 8.42 -26.66 16.90
C ILE A 712 9.58 -27.18 17.75
N GLN A 713 9.24 -27.91 18.80
CA GLN A 713 10.20 -28.66 19.59
C GLN A 713 9.85 -30.14 19.48
N PHE A 714 10.68 -30.89 18.78
CA PHE A 714 10.54 -32.32 18.68
C PHE A 714 11.01 -33.01 19.96
N THR A 715 10.38 -34.14 20.26
CA THR A 715 10.74 -35.02 21.42
C THR A 715 10.87 -36.45 20.94
N PRO A 716 11.60 -37.32 21.67
CA PRO A 716 11.69 -38.73 21.34
C PRO A 716 10.34 -39.48 21.32
N ASP A 717 9.34 -38.96 22.05
CA ASP A 717 7.99 -39.50 22.07
C ASP A 717 7.15 -39.14 20.86
N ASP A 718 7.62 -38.25 20.03
CA ASP A 718 6.89 -37.83 18.84
C ASP A 718 6.81 -38.91 17.76
N CYS A 719 5.66 -38.87 17.08
CA CYS A 719 5.36 -39.74 15.97
C CYS A 719 5.05 -38.84 14.78
N VAL A 720 5.99 -38.73 13.85
CA VAL A 720 5.94 -37.80 12.70
C VAL A 720 5.49 -38.57 11.46
N VAL A 721 4.53 -38.02 10.72
CA VAL A 721 4.14 -38.60 9.44
C VAL A 721 5.09 -38.17 8.34
N GLN A 722 5.55 -39.11 7.53
CA GLN A 722 6.15 -38.85 6.23
C GLN A 722 5.05 -38.93 5.16
N ALA A 723 4.49 -37.72 4.82
CA ALA A 723 3.40 -37.56 3.86
C ALA A 723 3.86 -36.98 2.53
N SER A 724 4.90 -36.15 2.54
CA SER A 724 5.42 -35.47 1.35
C SER A 724 6.22 -36.39 0.45
N ASN A 725 6.25 -36.14 -0.87
CA ASN A 725 7.19 -36.81 -1.75
C ASN A 725 8.62 -36.32 -1.45
N ILE A 726 9.62 -37.23 -1.49
CA ILE A 726 11.03 -36.86 -1.22
C ILE A 726 11.63 -35.87 -2.23
N ALA A 727 11.02 -35.74 -3.42
CA ALA A 727 11.37 -34.70 -4.39
C ALA A 727 10.83 -33.31 -4.02
N PHE A 728 10.11 -33.19 -2.89
CA PHE A 728 9.65 -31.96 -2.28
C PHE A 728 10.38 -31.69 -0.99
N ASP A 729 10.74 -30.44 -0.76
CA ASP A 729 11.51 -30.01 0.41
C ASP A 729 10.79 -30.17 1.76
N ALA A 730 9.46 -30.26 1.77
CA ALA A 730 8.70 -30.58 2.99
C ALA A 730 9.09 -31.96 3.59
N ALA A 731 9.50 -32.93 2.78
CA ALA A 731 10.03 -34.21 3.25
C ALA A 731 11.29 -34.03 4.10
N THR A 732 12.09 -32.98 3.88
CA THR A 732 13.25 -32.62 4.70
C THR A 732 12.84 -32.37 6.17
N PHE A 733 11.76 -31.62 6.38
CA PHE A 733 11.21 -31.41 7.71
C PHE A 733 10.71 -32.69 8.35
N GLU A 734 9.92 -33.49 7.60
CA GLU A 734 9.32 -34.71 8.11
C GLU A 734 10.37 -35.76 8.51
N ILE A 735 11.35 -36.01 7.66
CA ILE A 735 12.37 -37.05 7.85
C ILE A 735 13.41 -36.62 8.87
N TRP A 736 14.07 -35.50 8.65
CA TRP A 736 15.17 -35.06 9.50
C TRP A 736 14.65 -34.45 10.82
N GLY A 737 13.45 -33.88 10.85
CA GLY A 737 12.78 -33.47 12.08
C GLY A 737 12.58 -34.60 13.07
N ALA A 738 12.19 -35.78 12.59
CA ALA A 738 12.06 -36.97 13.40
C ALA A 738 13.44 -37.58 13.77
N LEU A 739 14.24 -37.94 12.76
CA LEU A 739 15.44 -38.72 12.99
C LEU A 739 16.54 -38.03 13.78
N LEU A 740 16.66 -36.69 13.66
CA LEU A 740 17.70 -35.94 14.40
C LEU A 740 17.27 -35.59 15.83
N ASN A 741 16.02 -35.83 16.20
CA ASN A 741 15.49 -35.58 17.54
C ASN A 741 15.08 -36.86 18.29
N GLY A 742 15.42 -38.05 17.77
CA GLY A 742 15.12 -39.33 18.42
C GLY A 742 13.65 -39.78 18.27
N ALA A 743 12.85 -39.10 17.44
CA ALA A 743 11.44 -39.38 17.21
C ALA A 743 11.25 -40.49 16.15
N LYS A 744 10.02 -40.98 16.01
CA LYS A 744 9.61 -42.02 15.10
C LYS A 744 8.97 -41.48 13.86
N ILE A 745 9.33 -41.99 12.68
CA ILE A 745 8.68 -41.74 11.38
C ILE A 745 7.62 -42.80 11.10
N ILE A 746 6.43 -42.37 10.73
CA ILE A 746 5.42 -43.24 10.10
C ILE A 746 5.31 -42.86 8.62
N ILE A 747 5.73 -43.75 7.77
CA ILE A 747 5.57 -43.58 6.31
C ILE A 747 4.14 -44.00 5.95
N LEU A 748 3.39 -43.16 5.26
CA LEU A 748 2.05 -43.47 4.78
C LEU A 748 2.03 -43.74 3.28
N ALA A 749 1.36 -44.82 2.88
CA ALA A 749 1.15 -45.09 1.47
C ALA A 749 0.34 -43.97 0.79
N LYS A 750 0.61 -43.73 -0.48
CA LYS A 750 -0.06 -42.68 -1.28
C LYS A 750 -1.58 -42.84 -1.29
N SER A 751 -2.09 -44.08 -1.33
CA SER A 751 -3.52 -44.41 -1.28
C SER A 751 -4.18 -43.94 0.01
N VAL A 752 -3.50 -44.10 1.16
CA VAL A 752 -3.97 -43.66 2.49
C VAL A 752 -4.05 -42.13 2.55
N LEU A 753 -3.04 -41.43 2.03
CA LEU A 753 -3.01 -39.97 2.02
C LEU A 753 -4.12 -39.34 1.16
N LEU A 754 -4.54 -40.02 0.10
CA LEU A 754 -5.60 -39.54 -0.81
C LEU A 754 -7.03 -39.91 -0.32
N SER A 755 -7.14 -40.73 0.74
CA SER A 755 -8.42 -41.13 1.33
C SER A 755 -8.58 -40.44 2.70
N PRO A 756 -9.44 -39.43 2.84
CA PRO A 756 -9.60 -38.70 4.11
C PRO A 756 -9.96 -39.60 5.30
N GLN A 757 -10.79 -40.62 5.07
CA GLN A 757 -11.24 -41.53 6.10
C GLN A 757 -10.11 -42.47 6.55
N GLU A 758 -9.33 -43.02 5.61
CA GLU A 758 -8.19 -43.88 5.90
C GLU A 758 -7.07 -43.12 6.60
N LEU A 759 -6.83 -41.87 6.16
CA LEU A 759 -5.87 -41.00 6.81
C LEU A 759 -6.29 -40.69 8.26
N ALA A 760 -7.54 -40.33 8.50
CA ALA A 760 -8.06 -40.07 9.84
C ALA A 760 -7.91 -41.30 10.76
N LEU A 761 -8.19 -42.50 10.25
CA LEU A 761 -7.99 -43.75 10.98
C LEU A 761 -6.52 -43.99 11.27
N SER A 762 -5.64 -43.83 10.28
CA SER A 762 -4.20 -44.02 10.41
C SER A 762 -3.56 -43.05 11.40
N LEU A 763 -4.00 -41.77 11.43
CA LEU A 763 -3.54 -40.78 12.40
C LEU A 763 -3.81 -41.26 13.85
N LYS A 764 -4.97 -41.82 14.08
CA LYS A 764 -5.36 -42.32 15.40
C LYS A 764 -4.67 -43.64 15.79
N GLU A 765 -4.65 -44.62 14.86
CA GLU A 765 -4.08 -45.94 15.12
C GLU A 765 -2.58 -45.88 15.38
N ASN A 766 -1.85 -45.03 14.62
CA ASN A 766 -0.40 -44.86 14.80
C ASN A 766 -0.04 -43.80 15.85
N ARG A 767 -1.05 -43.19 16.51
CA ARG A 767 -0.85 -42.15 17.55
C ARG A 767 0.04 -41.01 17.03
N ILE A 768 -0.29 -40.49 15.87
CA ILE A 768 0.49 -39.41 15.25
C ILE A 768 0.44 -38.16 16.13
N SER A 769 1.60 -37.55 16.38
CA SER A 769 1.72 -36.30 17.14
C SER A 769 2.04 -35.09 16.28
N VAL A 770 2.78 -35.28 15.16
CA VAL A 770 3.18 -34.19 14.26
C VAL A 770 2.82 -34.54 12.81
N LEU A 771 2.14 -33.61 12.17
CA LEU A 771 1.70 -33.75 10.78
C LEU A 771 1.91 -32.45 10.01
N PHE A 772 2.55 -32.51 8.85
CA PHE A 772 2.56 -31.42 7.87
C PHE A 772 1.62 -31.74 6.71
N LEU A 773 0.86 -30.77 6.25
CA LEU A 773 -0.02 -30.88 5.09
C LEU A 773 0.17 -29.68 4.15
N THR A 774 0.15 -29.95 2.84
CA THR A 774 -0.04 -28.84 1.89
C THR A 774 -1.40 -28.19 2.11
N THR A 775 -1.52 -26.88 1.83
CA THR A 775 -2.78 -26.14 2.01
C THR A 775 -3.97 -26.83 1.32
N ALA A 776 -3.78 -27.35 0.10
CA ALA A 776 -4.84 -28.04 -0.62
C ALA A 776 -5.35 -29.29 0.13
N LEU A 777 -4.42 -30.13 0.64
CA LEU A 777 -4.79 -31.33 1.40
C LEU A 777 -5.38 -30.96 2.77
N PHE A 778 -4.84 -29.92 3.42
CA PHE A 778 -5.41 -29.38 4.65
C PHE A 778 -6.87 -28.93 4.45
N ASN A 779 -7.17 -28.15 3.42
CA ASN A 779 -8.51 -27.66 3.11
C ASN A 779 -9.48 -28.81 2.87
N GLN A 780 -9.05 -29.84 2.11
CA GLN A 780 -9.85 -31.04 1.85
C GLN A 780 -10.20 -31.80 3.13
N LEU A 781 -9.21 -32.01 4.00
CA LEU A 781 -9.41 -32.74 5.27
C LEU A 781 -10.21 -31.90 6.26
N ALA A 782 -9.96 -30.60 6.34
CA ALA A 782 -10.73 -29.65 7.16
C ALA A 782 -12.23 -29.66 6.79
N ASN A 783 -12.54 -29.82 5.50
CA ASN A 783 -13.91 -29.93 5.04
C ASN A 783 -14.59 -31.29 5.40
N LEU A 784 -13.87 -32.37 5.27
CA LEU A 784 -14.43 -33.73 5.33
C LEU A 784 -14.30 -34.39 6.70
N VAL A 785 -13.17 -34.23 7.37
CA VAL A 785 -12.82 -34.94 8.61
C VAL A 785 -12.06 -34.05 9.59
N PRO A 786 -12.51 -32.83 9.91
CA PRO A 786 -11.76 -31.89 10.76
C PRO A 786 -11.40 -32.44 12.14
N GLN A 787 -12.25 -33.32 12.70
CA GLN A 787 -12.03 -33.98 13.99
C GLN A 787 -10.83 -34.92 14.03
N ALA A 788 -10.28 -35.31 12.87
CA ALA A 788 -9.11 -36.18 12.80
C ALA A 788 -7.83 -35.52 13.36
N PHE A 789 -7.83 -34.21 13.52
CA PHE A 789 -6.68 -33.44 13.99
C PHE A 789 -6.63 -33.24 15.51
N SER A 790 -7.71 -33.58 16.24
CA SER A 790 -7.85 -33.28 17.68
C SER A 790 -6.76 -33.91 18.57
N ASP A 791 -6.25 -35.07 18.18
CA ASP A 791 -5.22 -35.80 18.96
C ASP A 791 -3.78 -35.34 18.60
N LEU A 792 -3.61 -34.50 17.58
CA LEU A 792 -2.30 -34.02 17.17
C LEU A 792 -1.74 -33.00 18.18
N ARG A 793 -0.46 -33.16 18.51
CA ARG A 793 0.31 -32.19 19.26
C ARG A 793 0.61 -30.96 18.39
N CYS A 794 0.95 -31.19 17.12
CA CYS A 794 1.27 -30.12 16.19
C CYS A 794 0.79 -30.46 14.77
N LEU A 795 -0.06 -29.63 14.22
CA LEU A 795 -0.45 -29.65 12.82
C LEU A 795 0.14 -28.43 12.14
N LEU A 796 0.98 -28.67 11.11
CA LEU A 796 1.54 -27.63 10.25
C LEU A 796 0.86 -27.69 8.89
N PHE A 797 0.60 -26.54 8.32
CA PHE A 797 0.08 -26.44 6.95
C PHE A 797 0.70 -25.25 6.23
N GLY A 798 0.83 -25.36 4.89
CA GLY A 798 1.43 -24.30 4.11
C GLY A 798 1.62 -24.68 2.65
N GLY A 799 2.38 -23.85 1.94
CA GLY A 799 2.70 -24.02 0.52
C GLY A 799 1.84 -23.17 -0.42
N GLU A 800 0.64 -22.73 0.01
CA GLU A 800 -0.25 -21.84 -0.74
C GLU A 800 -1.01 -20.94 0.24
N ALA A 801 -1.68 -19.92 -0.28
CA ALA A 801 -2.63 -19.12 0.49
C ALA A 801 -3.75 -20.01 1.04
N VAL A 802 -4.15 -19.75 2.28
CA VAL A 802 -5.16 -20.54 2.99
C VAL A 802 -6.43 -19.72 3.19
N GLU A 803 -7.58 -20.33 2.92
CA GLU A 803 -8.86 -19.70 3.21
C GLU A 803 -9.15 -19.77 4.72
N PRO A 804 -9.42 -18.66 5.40
CA PRO A 804 -9.67 -18.61 6.83
C PRO A 804 -10.80 -19.55 7.30
N LYS A 805 -11.80 -19.79 6.45
CA LYS A 805 -12.94 -20.66 6.81
C LYS A 805 -12.52 -22.09 7.18
N TRP A 806 -11.50 -22.65 6.51
CA TRP A 806 -11.05 -24.01 6.80
C TRP A 806 -10.28 -24.08 8.12
N VAL A 807 -9.54 -23.07 8.42
CA VAL A 807 -8.86 -22.92 9.70
C VAL A 807 -9.87 -22.79 10.84
N GLN A 808 -10.92 -22.00 10.67
CA GLN A 808 -12.03 -21.86 11.62
C GLN A 808 -12.75 -23.19 11.83
N GLU A 809 -12.98 -23.94 10.76
CA GLU A 809 -13.63 -25.27 10.82
C GLU A 809 -12.80 -26.26 11.66
N VAL A 810 -11.48 -26.34 11.43
CA VAL A 810 -10.59 -27.19 12.23
C VAL A 810 -10.57 -26.71 13.69
N ARG A 811 -10.48 -25.42 13.94
CA ARG A 811 -10.51 -24.86 15.31
C ARG A 811 -11.79 -25.19 16.07
N ALA A 812 -12.93 -25.19 15.37
CA ALA A 812 -14.23 -25.45 15.96
C ALA A 812 -14.49 -26.94 16.24
N LYS A 813 -13.96 -27.87 15.41
CA LYS A 813 -14.36 -29.27 15.43
C LYS A 813 -13.24 -30.27 15.74
N GLY A 814 -11.99 -29.89 15.59
CA GLY A 814 -10.87 -30.80 15.75
C GLY A 814 -9.55 -30.09 15.99
N ALA A 815 -9.55 -29.07 16.86
CA ALA A 815 -8.36 -28.28 17.14
C ALA A 815 -7.20 -29.15 17.67
N PRO A 816 -6.04 -29.18 16.98
CA PRO A 816 -4.81 -29.75 17.54
C PRO A 816 -4.31 -28.87 18.71
N GLN A 817 -3.34 -29.37 19.50
CA GLN A 817 -2.75 -28.54 20.55
C GLN A 817 -2.06 -27.29 19.98
N ARG A 818 -1.40 -27.43 18.82
CA ARG A 818 -0.80 -26.32 18.09
C ARG A 818 -1.17 -26.42 16.61
N LEU A 819 -1.72 -25.35 16.06
CA LEU A 819 -2.02 -25.19 14.64
C LEU A 819 -1.10 -24.13 14.07
N LEU A 820 -0.21 -24.51 13.15
CA LEU A 820 0.84 -23.64 12.61
C LEU A 820 0.67 -23.45 11.09
N HIS A 821 0.56 -22.21 10.66
CA HIS A 821 0.73 -21.85 9.26
C HIS A 821 2.22 -21.58 9.01
N VAL A 822 2.82 -22.27 8.05
CA VAL A 822 4.24 -22.17 7.72
C VAL A 822 4.44 -21.76 6.26
N TYR A 823 5.46 -20.94 6.03
CA TYR A 823 5.82 -20.44 4.71
C TYR A 823 7.33 -20.56 4.49
N GLY A 824 7.74 -20.88 3.27
CA GLY A 824 9.11 -20.79 2.81
C GLY A 824 9.29 -21.28 1.37
N PRO A 825 10.29 -20.75 0.66
CA PRO A 825 10.74 -21.26 -0.63
C PRO A 825 11.79 -22.36 -0.44
N THR A 826 11.91 -23.27 -1.40
CA THR A 826 12.92 -24.33 -1.43
C THR A 826 14.35 -23.76 -1.33
N GLU A 827 14.57 -22.57 -1.86
CA GLU A 827 15.84 -21.83 -1.82
C GLU A 827 16.25 -21.36 -0.40
N ASN A 828 15.35 -21.50 0.61
CA ASN A 828 15.66 -21.29 2.02
C ASN A 828 15.33 -22.53 2.88
N THR A 829 15.45 -23.70 2.30
CA THR A 829 15.32 -24.98 3.00
C THR A 829 14.01 -25.10 3.78
N THR A 830 12.93 -25.32 3.07
CA THR A 830 11.55 -25.61 3.45
C THR A 830 10.83 -24.44 4.13
N PHE A 831 11.09 -24.14 5.42
CA PHE A 831 10.36 -23.09 6.15
C PHE A 831 11.25 -21.90 6.45
N SER A 832 10.66 -20.72 6.32
CA SER A 832 11.28 -19.42 6.62
C SER A 832 10.52 -18.64 7.67
N SER A 833 9.20 -18.81 7.72
CA SER A 833 8.35 -18.18 8.74
C SER A 833 7.24 -19.11 9.22
N TRP A 834 6.65 -18.74 10.36
CA TRP A 834 5.57 -19.48 11.00
C TRP A 834 4.61 -18.55 11.72
N TYR A 835 3.33 -18.95 11.74
CA TYR A 835 2.26 -18.27 12.46
C TYR A 835 1.49 -19.28 13.30
N LEU A 836 1.38 -19.01 14.63
CA LEU A 836 0.53 -19.78 15.51
C LEU A 836 -0.90 -19.28 15.42
N VAL A 837 -1.80 -20.14 14.98
CA VAL A 837 -3.21 -19.79 14.86
C VAL A 837 -3.92 -20.03 16.18
N GLU A 838 -4.00 -18.98 17.02
CA GLU A 838 -4.73 -19.04 18.31
C GLU A 838 -6.14 -18.48 18.17
N ASP A 839 -6.26 -17.20 17.81
CA ASP A 839 -7.55 -16.54 17.60
C ASP A 839 -7.61 -15.94 16.20
N LEU A 840 -8.65 -16.30 15.48
CA LEU A 840 -8.90 -15.78 14.17
C LEU A 840 -10.21 -14.98 14.17
N PRO A 841 -10.19 -13.67 13.90
CA PRO A 841 -11.42 -12.89 13.78
C PRO A 841 -12.35 -13.49 12.71
N ALA A 842 -13.65 -13.46 12.96
CA ALA A 842 -14.63 -13.93 11.97
C ALA A 842 -14.58 -13.16 10.64
N THR A 843 -14.03 -11.95 10.69
CA THR A 843 -13.83 -11.06 9.53
C THR A 843 -12.48 -11.23 8.85
N ALA A 844 -11.61 -12.15 9.32
CA ALA A 844 -10.31 -12.38 8.71
C ALA A 844 -10.45 -12.81 7.26
N THR A 845 -9.78 -12.12 6.37
CA THR A 845 -9.75 -12.42 4.93
C THR A 845 -8.54 -13.27 4.54
N MET A 846 -7.48 -13.28 5.38
CA MET A 846 -6.23 -14.00 5.14
C MET A 846 -5.63 -14.50 6.46
N ILE A 847 -4.76 -15.49 6.36
CA ILE A 847 -3.96 -16.02 7.48
C ILE A 847 -2.52 -15.50 7.28
N PRO A 848 -1.93 -14.80 8.26
CA PRO A 848 -0.52 -14.39 8.17
C PRO A 848 0.42 -15.57 7.96
N ILE A 849 1.54 -15.34 7.28
CA ILE A 849 2.66 -16.27 7.22
C ILE A 849 3.59 -16.14 8.45
N GLY A 850 3.30 -15.17 9.31
CA GLY A 850 3.88 -15.02 10.64
C GLY A 850 5.23 -14.36 10.69
N LYS A 851 6.10 -14.87 11.58
CA LYS A 851 7.44 -14.33 11.88
C LYS A 851 8.52 -15.33 11.45
N ALA A 852 9.76 -14.84 11.31
CA ALA A 852 10.89 -15.66 10.94
C ALA A 852 11.13 -16.82 11.92
N ILE A 853 11.49 -18.00 11.41
CA ILE A 853 12.00 -19.09 12.23
C ILE A 853 13.41 -18.78 12.72
N ALA A 854 13.89 -19.57 13.69
CA ALA A 854 15.24 -19.43 14.24
C ALA A 854 16.32 -19.39 13.14
N ASN A 855 17.33 -18.53 13.33
CA ASN A 855 18.47 -18.36 12.41
C ASN A 855 18.09 -17.98 10.97
N THR A 856 16.94 -17.30 10.81
CA THR A 856 16.42 -16.81 9.54
C THR A 856 16.11 -15.33 9.67
N GLN A 857 16.38 -14.56 8.65
CA GLN A 857 16.12 -13.14 8.56
C GLN A 857 15.14 -12.89 7.43
N ILE A 858 14.16 -12.04 7.67
CA ILE A 858 13.16 -11.64 6.66
C ILE A 858 13.14 -10.13 6.55
N TYR A 859 13.17 -9.64 5.33
CA TYR A 859 13.12 -8.22 5.00
C TYR A 859 12.06 -7.98 3.95
N LEU A 860 11.22 -6.96 4.15
CA LEU A 860 10.31 -6.46 3.13
C LEU A 860 10.91 -5.18 2.55
N LEU A 861 11.25 -5.25 1.27
CA LEU A 861 12.03 -4.20 0.61
C LEU A 861 11.31 -3.68 -0.62
N ASP A 862 11.55 -2.40 -0.93
CA ASP A 862 11.16 -1.82 -2.21
C ASP A 862 12.15 -2.24 -3.33
N LYS A 863 11.87 -1.86 -4.57
CA LYS A 863 12.74 -2.16 -5.73
C LYS A 863 14.16 -1.57 -5.63
N ASN A 864 14.40 -0.62 -4.70
CA ASN A 864 15.69 -0.02 -4.44
C ASN A 864 16.36 -0.61 -3.19
N LEU A 865 15.88 -1.76 -2.72
CA LEU A 865 16.34 -2.47 -1.52
C LEU A 865 16.24 -1.61 -0.24
N GLN A 866 15.29 -0.65 -0.18
CA GLN A 866 14.98 0.07 1.05
C GLN A 866 13.86 -0.63 1.81
N PRO A 867 13.91 -0.67 3.16
CA PRO A 867 12.83 -1.24 3.95
C PRO A 867 11.55 -0.43 3.77
N VAL A 868 10.44 -1.15 3.57
CA VAL A 868 9.12 -0.52 3.48
C VAL A 868 8.52 -0.32 4.88
N PRO A 869 7.66 0.69 5.09
CA PRO A 869 6.94 0.87 6.35
C PRO A 869 6.03 -0.30 6.71
N ILE A 870 5.65 -0.40 7.98
CA ILE A 870 4.59 -1.32 8.43
C ILE A 870 3.31 -1.02 7.65
N GLY A 871 2.62 -2.07 7.20
CA GLY A 871 1.41 -1.98 6.37
C GLY A 871 1.67 -1.77 4.88
N VAL A 872 2.88 -1.38 4.47
CA VAL A 872 3.25 -1.16 3.07
C VAL A 872 3.75 -2.45 2.44
N VAL A 873 3.34 -2.70 1.20
CA VAL A 873 3.74 -3.89 0.44
C VAL A 873 5.18 -3.75 -0.05
N GLY A 874 5.98 -4.79 0.18
CA GLY A 874 7.34 -4.93 -0.34
C GLY A 874 7.63 -6.33 -0.84
N GLU A 875 8.71 -6.50 -1.60
CA GLU A 875 9.20 -7.82 -1.98
C GLU A 875 9.85 -8.48 -0.75
N LEU A 876 9.46 -9.72 -0.49
CA LEU A 876 9.99 -10.51 0.60
C LEU A 876 11.38 -11.04 0.24
N HIS A 877 12.37 -10.70 1.07
CA HIS A 877 13.75 -11.16 0.95
C HIS A 877 14.12 -11.99 2.18
N ILE A 878 14.83 -13.08 1.99
CA ILE A 878 15.18 -14.01 3.06
C ILE A 878 16.70 -14.13 3.17
N GLY A 879 17.20 -14.05 4.40
CA GLY A 879 18.60 -14.30 4.76
C GLY A 879 18.74 -15.34 5.86
N GLY A 880 19.98 -15.65 6.20
CA GLY A 880 20.30 -16.53 7.32
C GLY A 880 20.83 -17.90 6.91
N ALA A 881 20.94 -18.80 7.90
CA ALA A 881 21.60 -20.10 7.77
C ALA A 881 20.82 -21.13 6.93
N GLY A 882 19.57 -20.83 6.60
CA GLY A 882 18.72 -21.70 5.74
C GLY A 882 18.91 -21.51 4.25
N LEU A 883 19.66 -20.48 3.82
CA LEU A 883 19.85 -20.22 2.40
C LEU A 883 20.57 -21.36 1.69
N ALA A 884 20.02 -21.76 0.55
CA ALA A 884 20.70 -22.65 -0.39
C ALA A 884 22.02 -22.04 -0.87
N ARG A 885 22.94 -22.89 -1.31
CA ARG A 885 24.20 -22.45 -1.94
C ARG A 885 23.92 -21.69 -3.23
N GLY A 886 22.89 -22.08 -3.96
CA GLY A 886 22.43 -21.50 -5.21
C GLY A 886 21.73 -22.54 -6.09
N TYR A 887 21.74 -22.32 -7.39
CA TYR A 887 21.19 -23.24 -8.38
C TYR A 887 22.31 -24.02 -9.07
N LEU A 888 22.14 -25.34 -9.17
CA LEU A 888 23.09 -26.23 -9.81
C LEU A 888 23.30 -25.78 -11.26
N ASN A 889 24.57 -25.68 -11.70
CA ASN A 889 24.97 -25.34 -13.07
C ASN A 889 24.33 -24.01 -13.63
N ARG A 890 23.85 -23.13 -12.76
CA ARG A 890 23.19 -21.84 -13.12
C ARG A 890 23.79 -20.65 -12.34
N PRO A 891 25.07 -20.29 -12.57
CA PRO A 891 25.75 -19.22 -11.79
C PRO A 891 25.10 -17.85 -11.99
N GLU A 892 24.66 -17.52 -13.22
CA GLU A 892 24.02 -16.24 -13.52
C GLU A 892 22.68 -16.08 -12.77
N LEU A 893 21.81 -17.09 -12.82
CA LEU A 893 20.55 -17.11 -12.08
C LEU A 893 20.80 -17.08 -10.57
N THR A 894 21.84 -17.75 -10.10
CA THR A 894 22.24 -17.70 -8.69
C THR A 894 22.60 -16.27 -8.29
N GLN A 895 23.40 -15.57 -9.07
CA GLN A 895 23.78 -14.18 -8.79
C GLN A 895 22.58 -13.21 -8.84
N GLU A 896 21.63 -13.45 -9.74
CA GLU A 896 20.41 -12.64 -9.85
C GLU A 896 19.51 -12.79 -8.63
N LYS A 897 19.32 -14.01 -8.13
CA LYS A 897 18.37 -14.33 -7.06
C LYS A 897 18.97 -14.27 -5.66
N PHE A 898 20.25 -14.58 -5.51
CA PHE A 898 20.99 -14.54 -4.24
C PHE A 898 21.93 -13.34 -4.22
N ILE A 899 21.40 -12.19 -3.80
CA ILE A 899 22.12 -10.91 -3.81
C ILE A 899 22.92 -10.72 -2.50
N PRO A 900 23.95 -9.85 -2.45
CA PRO A 900 24.59 -9.46 -1.21
C PRO A 900 23.59 -8.84 -0.23
N ASN A 901 23.72 -9.11 1.06
CA ASN A 901 22.86 -8.53 2.08
C ASN A 901 23.35 -7.12 2.45
N PRO A 902 22.62 -6.03 2.08
CA PRO A 902 23.05 -4.67 2.36
C PRO A 902 22.92 -4.26 3.84
N PHE A 903 22.31 -5.10 4.66
CA PHE A 903 22.05 -4.83 6.09
C PHE A 903 22.99 -5.61 7.01
N SER A 904 23.84 -6.50 6.48
CA SER A 904 24.77 -7.32 7.25
C SER A 904 26.17 -6.75 7.19
N ASN A 905 26.88 -6.83 8.32
CA ASN A 905 28.32 -6.52 8.39
C ASN A 905 29.21 -7.70 7.95
N TYR A 906 28.63 -8.87 7.69
CA TYR A 906 29.38 -10.04 7.22
C TYR A 906 29.44 -10.01 5.69
N PRO A 907 30.67 -10.04 5.10
CA PRO A 907 30.85 -9.87 3.64
C PRO A 907 30.13 -10.93 2.77
N ASP A 908 30.01 -12.16 3.29
CA ASP A 908 29.44 -13.29 2.56
C ASP A 908 27.94 -13.47 2.84
N SER A 909 27.33 -12.56 3.59
CA SER A 909 25.90 -12.60 3.88
C SER A 909 25.09 -12.29 2.62
N ARG A 910 24.10 -13.13 2.34
CA ARG A 910 23.25 -13.02 1.14
C ARG A 910 21.78 -12.93 1.51
N LEU A 911 21.01 -12.38 0.58
CA LEU A 911 19.56 -12.40 0.58
C LEU A 911 19.05 -13.14 -0.65
N TYR A 912 18.05 -13.98 -0.46
CA TYR A 912 17.29 -14.58 -1.55
C TYR A 912 16.08 -13.70 -1.88
N LYS A 913 15.95 -13.28 -3.14
CA LYS A 913 14.81 -12.55 -3.70
C LYS A 913 13.72 -13.55 -4.04
N THR A 914 12.65 -13.56 -3.26
CA THR A 914 11.59 -14.57 -3.42
C THR A 914 10.67 -14.30 -4.61
N GLY A 915 10.48 -13.03 -5.00
CA GLY A 915 9.43 -12.60 -5.90
C GLY A 915 8.04 -12.56 -5.24
N ASP A 916 7.94 -12.87 -3.96
CA ASP A 916 6.69 -12.79 -3.19
C ASP A 916 6.50 -11.38 -2.65
N LEU A 917 5.28 -10.85 -2.72
CA LEU A 917 4.86 -9.59 -2.15
C LEU A 917 4.21 -9.83 -0.79
N ALA A 918 4.62 -9.05 0.19
CA ALA A 918 4.13 -9.16 1.55
C ALA A 918 4.12 -7.80 2.26
N ARG A 919 3.43 -7.71 3.41
CA ARG A 919 3.47 -6.54 4.29
C ARG A 919 3.64 -6.97 5.74
N TYR A 920 4.29 -6.13 6.54
CA TYR A 920 4.29 -6.30 8.00
C TYR A 920 2.99 -5.81 8.61
N LEU A 921 2.45 -6.59 9.54
CA LEU A 921 1.39 -6.14 10.45
C LEU A 921 2.02 -5.41 11.66
N PRO A 922 1.26 -4.61 12.40
CA PRO A 922 1.78 -3.84 13.55
C PRO A 922 2.44 -4.69 14.64
N ASP A 923 2.07 -5.95 14.78
CA ASP A 923 2.63 -6.92 15.74
C ASP A 923 3.88 -7.65 15.23
N GLY A 924 4.34 -7.32 14.01
CA GLY A 924 5.50 -7.93 13.36
C GLY A 924 5.21 -9.24 12.64
N ASN A 925 3.97 -9.71 12.59
CA ASN A 925 3.59 -10.78 11.70
C ASN A 925 3.62 -10.30 10.25
N ILE A 926 3.87 -11.22 9.32
CA ILE A 926 3.94 -10.95 7.89
C ILE A 926 2.67 -11.50 7.23
N GLU A 927 2.05 -10.68 6.42
CA GLU A 927 0.90 -11.05 5.59
C GLU A 927 1.35 -11.17 4.14
N TYR A 928 1.06 -12.31 3.52
CA TYR A 928 1.34 -12.57 2.11
C TYR A 928 0.28 -11.90 1.23
N ILE A 929 0.70 -11.17 0.20
CA ILE A 929 -0.21 -10.41 -0.68
C ILE A 929 -0.32 -11.05 -2.07
N GLY A 930 0.77 -11.61 -2.58
CA GLY A 930 0.80 -12.16 -3.93
C GLY A 930 2.21 -12.33 -4.47
N ARG A 931 2.35 -12.33 -5.80
CA ARG A 931 3.65 -12.41 -6.47
C ARG A 931 3.87 -11.27 -7.45
N ILE A 932 5.14 -10.92 -7.65
CA ILE A 932 5.57 -9.96 -8.68
C ILE A 932 5.49 -10.59 -10.08
N ASP A 933 5.77 -11.90 -10.16
CA ASP A 933 5.80 -12.69 -11.40
C ASP A 933 4.52 -13.53 -11.59
N ASN A 934 4.43 -14.20 -12.73
CA ASN A 934 3.29 -15.05 -13.09
C ASN A 934 3.39 -16.47 -12.50
N GLN A 935 4.30 -16.71 -11.56
CA GLN A 935 4.43 -18.01 -10.91
C GLN A 935 3.25 -18.29 -10.00
N VAL A 936 2.73 -19.48 -10.03
CA VAL A 936 1.60 -19.91 -9.20
C VAL A 936 1.94 -21.18 -8.41
N LYS A 937 1.23 -21.38 -7.30
CA LYS A 937 1.28 -22.62 -6.55
C LYS A 937 -0.09 -23.29 -6.65
N ILE A 938 -0.13 -24.53 -7.13
CA ILE A 938 -1.36 -25.31 -7.28
C ILE A 938 -1.15 -26.67 -6.61
N ARG A 939 -1.95 -26.97 -5.59
CA ARG A 939 -1.83 -28.18 -4.76
C ARG A 939 -0.43 -28.39 -4.17
N GLY A 940 0.25 -27.30 -3.82
CA GLY A 940 1.61 -27.28 -3.30
C GLY A 940 2.71 -27.35 -4.36
N PHE A 941 2.38 -27.58 -5.62
CA PHE A 941 3.35 -27.56 -6.73
C PHE A 941 3.62 -26.12 -7.15
N ARG A 942 4.91 -25.78 -7.23
CA ARG A 942 5.39 -24.51 -7.78
C ARG A 942 5.35 -24.62 -9.31
N ILE A 943 4.53 -23.81 -9.96
CA ILE A 943 4.29 -23.86 -11.41
C ILE A 943 4.66 -22.52 -12.01
N GLU A 944 5.56 -22.55 -12.97
CA GLU A 944 5.86 -21.41 -13.83
C GLU A 944 4.96 -21.51 -15.07
N LEU A 945 4.07 -20.53 -15.27
CA LEU A 945 3.19 -20.55 -16.45
C LEU A 945 3.99 -20.53 -17.75
N GLY A 946 5.12 -19.80 -17.76
CA GLY A 946 6.06 -19.77 -18.88
C GLY A 946 6.72 -21.13 -19.21
N GLU A 947 6.84 -22.06 -18.24
CA GLU A 947 7.31 -23.43 -18.50
C GLU A 947 6.30 -24.20 -19.37
N ILE A 948 5.02 -24.06 -19.06
CA ILE A 948 3.94 -24.66 -19.85
C ILE A 948 3.88 -24.03 -21.25
N GLU A 949 3.98 -22.71 -21.34
CA GLU A 949 4.00 -21.97 -22.62
C GLU A 949 5.17 -22.41 -23.50
N ALA A 950 6.37 -22.56 -22.89
CA ALA A 950 7.56 -23.00 -23.60
C ALA A 950 7.42 -24.45 -24.15
N VAL A 951 6.81 -25.34 -23.37
CA VAL A 951 6.56 -26.74 -23.82
C VAL A 951 5.52 -26.76 -24.95
N ILE A 952 4.41 -25.99 -24.82
CA ILE A 952 3.40 -25.89 -25.88
C ILE A 952 4.01 -25.29 -27.17
N GLY A 953 4.87 -24.26 -27.01
CA GLY A 953 5.56 -23.60 -28.15
C GLY A 953 6.61 -24.45 -28.86
N GLN A 954 7.01 -25.62 -28.33
CA GLN A 954 7.88 -26.57 -29.04
C GLN A 954 7.16 -27.33 -30.15
N ASN A 955 5.83 -27.28 -30.18
CA ASN A 955 5.07 -27.88 -31.25
C ASN A 955 5.10 -26.95 -32.49
N GLU A 956 5.56 -27.45 -33.62
CA GLU A 956 5.70 -26.68 -34.86
C GLU A 956 4.37 -26.07 -35.37
N ASP A 957 3.24 -26.60 -34.95
CA ASP A 957 1.91 -26.09 -35.31
C ASP A 957 1.43 -24.95 -34.39
N VAL A 958 2.18 -24.59 -33.35
CA VAL A 958 1.82 -23.53 -32.38
C VAL A 958 2.66 -22.27 -32.61
N GLN A 959 2.02 -21.21 -33.04
CA GLN A 959 2.69 -19.93 -33.26
C GLN A 959 2.94 -19.15 -31.95
N SER A 960 2.01 -19.20 -31.02
CA SER A 960 2.14 -18.62 -29.68
C SER A 960 1.17 -19.28 -28.71
N ALA A 961 1.55 -19.37 -27.45
CA ALA A 961 0.73 -19.87 -26.35
C ALA A 961 0.70 -18.86 -25.21
N CYS A 962 -0.43 -18.73 -24.53
CA CYS A 962 -0.58 -17.98 -23.29
C CYS A 962 -1.34 -18.85 -22.28
N VAL A 963 -0.72 -19.06 -21.12
CA VAL A 963 -1.27 -19.86 -20.04
C VAL A 963 -1.77 -18.94 -18.94
N ILE A 964 -3.00 -19.11 -18.51
CA ILE A 964 -3.61 -18.32 -17.43
C ILE A 964 -4.13 -19.26 -16.35
N VAL A 965 -4.13 -18.77 -15.11
CA VAL A 965 -4.83 -19.45 -14.01
C VAL A 965 -6.30 -19.05 -14.07
N ARG A 966 -7.17 -20.04 -13.93
CA ARG A 966 -8.60 -19.81 -13.79
C ARG A 966 -9.09 -20.47 -12.52
N GLU A 967 -9.74 -19.70 -11.68
CA GLU A 967 -10.49 -20.18 -10.52
C GLU A 967 -11.95 -20.38 -10.94
N ASP A 968 -12.41 -21.62 -10.94
CA ASP A 968 -13.83 -21.92 -11.12
C ASP A 968 -14.47 -21.83 -9.71
N ASN A 969 -15.36 -20.84 -9.52
CA ASN A 969 -16.11 -20.59 -8.28
C ASN A 969 -17.13 -21.69 -7.99
#